data_5e9e7135fd0eda6682c6f7c53f343a96
#
_entry.id   5e9e7135fd0eda6682c6f7c53f343a96
#
_cell.length_a   1.000
_cell.length_b   1.000
_cell.length_c   1.000
_cell.angle_alpha   90.00
_cell.angle_beta   90.00
_cell.angle_gamma   90.00
#
_symmetry.space_group_name_H-M   'P 1'
#
loop_
_entity.id
_entity.type
_entity.pdbx_description
1 polymer ?
#
loop_
_entity_poly.entity_id
_entity_poly.type
_entity_poly.pdbx_seq_one_letter_code
_entity_poly.pdbx_strand_id
1 'polypeptide(L)'
;MKTILRFKWPISILVIIVIVLSLIFAPNLSQLAKEKGEIKPPDSTSSQKYEHMLKDVGANSNSIVAVIKMKEPLSEQGNDKVEHFIKEIKKIDGVNQVISPYTNKDTFKKVVSKDKKTIPVEMTTGDSVKVADKINKIDDHPGKVYLTNNDLVTHDINKATDKGLQKTEIVTVALILIILFVVFRSVVTPFIPLFIVGLSYLFSSAIIAFLVKYCDFPVSVYIQPFLVALLFGIGTDYCILLLNRYKEELAAHDDKTKAVYETFVSGGKTILICGSTIFVSFLVILFAQFDLFRSAVGIGVGVVCLLIIMYTLLPLIMVLLGEKIFWPSKKATSHKENRFWGKLGNLSSKHAFVVILVILAVFLPLIYFTPNKITYDNTNEISNHYGSVKALDIIKDKFELGEAFPVTIAIKDNDKLTTSKGLSDLETLTKSINKIDNVKGVNTITRPTGTPIKQLSATNQLNEIQQQLTKANKGLGQVNNGLGTMQQKVQPLTQSQVVQQQMQQASQNPQAGVQSITQQASQLSQGLQQAQQGNEQVIDGQKEIQSYLKGMSQDDSVNRSGMYISQDMLNNKDMKRSIDQYSANHGNVVLLNVELKQNPYSKSAFKTLNNIKNTVDNQKNGTVFKNSKIEYGGVTSQNADLDHTINTDMTKVIILMSLVTFLVLVVFKRSIIMPLYMMFSILITYYVSMGIANVLFDYSFGEKGVLLVAPFFSLVILFSLGIDYAIFLLNRFNEEVRTHDIHNALITAMKKMGTVIVTACIIIVGTIAALYTSGMLTLMQIATILILGLLIYNLFILPLFIPAVVSTLGKGNWWPLKGPKKQQHK
;
A
#
# COMPACT_ATOMS: atom_id res chain seq x y z
N MET A 1 -4.38 32.20 -33.84
CA MET A 1 -5.56 31.76 -34.59
C MET A 1 -5.52 32.13 -36.09
N LYS A 2 -5.27 33.40 -36.49
CA LYS A 2 -5.15 33.80 -37.93
C LYS A 2 -4.18 32.91 -38.72
N THR A 3 -2.99 32.65 -38.18
CA THR A 3 -1.98 31.78 -38.82
C THR A 3 -2.48 30.34 -38.96
N ILE A 4 -3.14 29.77 -37.94
CA ILE A 4 -3.68 28.40 -37.96
C ILE A 4 -4.75 28.30 -39.07
N LEU A 5 -5.66 29.26 -39.17
CA LEU A 5 -6.70 29.26 -40.21
C LEU A 5 -6.12 29.44 -41.61
N ARG A 6 -5.05 30.24 -41.75
CA ARG A 6 -4.36 30.43 -43.05
C ARG A 6 -3.66 29.14 -43.51
N PHE A 7 -3.01 28.42 -42.60
CA PHE A 7 -2.27 27.18 -42.86
C PHE A 7 -2.99 25.93 -42.32
N LYS A 8 -4.34 25.93 -42.26
CA LYS A 8 -5.13 24.86 -41.64
C LYS A 8 -4.82 23.46 -42.20
N TRP A 9 -4.63 23.30 -43.52
CA TRP A 9 -4.31 22.01 -44.11
C TRP A 9 -2.90 21.50 -43.75
N PRO A 10 -1.81 22.28 -44.01
CA PRO A 10 -0.46 21.82 -43.63
C PRO A 10 -0.31 21.51 -42.15
N ILE A 11 -0.87 22.34 -41.26
CA ILE A 11 -0.78 22.13 -39.82
C ILE A 11 -1.53 20.87 -39.41
N SER A 12 -2.75 20.66 -39.91
CA SER A 12 -3.55 19.47 -39.56
C SER A 12 -2.92 18.18 -40.10
N ILE A 13 -2.37 18.19 -41.32
CA ILE A 13 -1.65 17.03 -41.88
C ILE A 13 -0.40 16.73 -41.06
N LEU A 14 0.38 17.75 -40.70
CA LEU A 14 1.58 17.59 -39.87
C LEU A 14 1.23 16.93 -38.50
N VAL A 15 0.18 17.45 -37.84
CA VAL A 15 -0.27 16.92 -36.56
C VAL A 15 -0.72 15.46 -36.68
N ILE A 16 -1.48 15.13 -37.73
CA ILE A 16 -1.90 13.73 -37.97
C ILE A 16 -0.68 12.84 -38.23
N ILE A 17 0.30 13.29 -39.02
CA ILE A 17 1.53 12.52 -39.26
C ILE A 17 2.29 12.29 -37.95
N VAL A 18 2.44 13.30 -37.10
CA VAL A 18 3.11 13.19 -35.79
C VAL A 18 2.37 12.19 -34.90
N ILE A 19 1.02 12.24 -34.85
CA ILE A 19 0.22 11.27 -34.08
C ILE A 19 0.44 9.86 -34.60
N VAL A 20 0.35 9.63 -35.91
CA VAL A 20 0.53 8.29 -36.51
C VAL A 20 1.93 7.77 -36.26
N LEU A 21 2.97 8.57 -36.43
CA LEU A 21 4.34 8.17 -36.13
C LEU A 21 4.52 7.86 -34.66
N SER A 22 3.97 8.69 -33.75
CA SER A 22 4.05 8.40 -32.33
C SER A 22 3.39 7.08 -31.96
N LEU A 23 2.25 6.73 -32.56
CA LEU A 23 1.55 5.48 -32.31
C LEU A 23 2.31 4.25 -32.82
N ILE A 24 2.97 4.36 -34.00
CA ILE A 24 3.76 3.26 -34.57
C ILE A 24 4.97 2.91 -33.69
N PHE A 25 5.63 3.91 -33.13
CA PHE A 25 6.86 3.73 -32.37
C PHE A 25 6.63 3.70 -30.85
N ALA A 26 5.42 3.96 -30.36
CA ALA A 26 5.13 3.99 -28.94
C ALA A 26 5.25 2.61 -28.29
N PRO A 27 5.94 2.51 -27.14
CA PRO A 27 5.85 1.32 -26.30
C PRO A 27 4.44 1.12 -25.75
N ASN A 28 4.12 -0.08 -25.29
CA ASN A 28 2.83 -0.37 -24.69
C ASN A 28 2.77 0.23 -23.28
N LEU A 29 1.93 1.26 -23.08
CA LEU A 29 1.79 1.97 -21.80
C LEU A 29 1.23 1.06 -20.71
N SER A 30 0.27 0.16 -21.02
CA SER A 30 -0.28 -0.78 -20.06
C SER A 30 0.79 -1.75 -19.53
N GLN A 31 1.65 -2.25 -20.41
CA GLN A 31 2.75 -3.12 -20.03
C GLN A 31 3.77 -2.37 -19.15
N LEU A 32 4.17 -1.16 -19.53
CA LEU A 32 5.08 -0.33 -18.74
C LEU A 32 4.50 0.00 -17.35
N ALA A 33 3.19 0.26 -17.27
CA ALA A 33 2.52 0.54 -16.01
C ALA A 33 2.50 -0.69 -15.07
N LYS A 34 2.45 -1.91 -15.60
CA LYS A 34 2.56 -3.16 -14.81
C LYS A 34 3.99 -3.41 -14.36
N GLU A 35 4.97 -3.13 -15.21
CA GLU A 35 6.39 -3.38 -14.91
C GLU A 35 6.98 -2.36 -13.92
N LYS A 36 6.61 -1.09 -14.04
CA LYS A 36 7.17 0.02 -13.27
C LYS A 36 6.19 0.68 -12.28
N GLY A 37 4.90 0.39 -12.37
CA GLY A 37 3.84 1.08 -11.63
C GLY A 37 3.44 0.42 -10.30
N GLU A 38 4.36 -0.26 -9.64
CA GLU A 38 4.14 -0.92 -8.35
C GLU A 38 3.83 0.08 -7.24
N ILE A 39 2.84 -0.24 -6.39
CA ILE A 39 2.46 0.58 -5.24
C ILE A 39 3.39 0.23 -4.08
N LYS A 40 4.47 1.00 -3.93
CA LYS A 40 5.46 0.82 -2.86
C LYS A 40 5.83 2.15 -2.22
N PRO A 41 6.22 2.15 -0.94
CA PRO A 41 6.78 3.34 -0.31
C PRO A 41 8.03 3.83 -1.05
N PRO A 42 8.42 5.11 -0.90
CA PRO A 42 9.69 5.61 -1.45
C PRO A 42 10.92 4.83 -0.93
N ASP A 43 11.96 4.69 -1.75
CA ASP A 43 13.19 3.95 -1.42
C ASP A 43 13.92 4.50 -0.16
N SER A 44 13.63 5.73 0.23
CA SER A 44 14.18 6.35 1.46
C SER A 44 13.56 5.81 2.75
N THR A 45 12.44 5.09 2.68
CA THR A 45 11.72 4.56 3.85
C THR A 45 12.38 3.31 4.43
N SER A 46 12.07 3.01 5.70
CA SER A 46 12.66 1.87 6.39
C SER A 46 12.23 0.53 5.79
N SER A 47 10.99 0.42 5.36
CA SER A 47 10.49 -0.80 4.72
C SER A 47 11.19 -1.12 3.39
N GLN A 48 11.48 -0.11 2.57
CA GLN A 48 12.24 -0.30 1.32
C GLN A 48 13.72 -0.60 1.59
N LYS A 49 14.34 0.10 2.55
CA LYS A 49 15.72 -0.21 2.98
C LYS A 49 15.84 -1.63 3.54
N TYR A 50 14.81 -2.12 4.25
CA TYR A 50 14.75 -3.50 4.70
C TYR A 50 14.78 -4.48 3.52
N GLU A 51 13.96 -4.26 2.49
CA GLU A 51 13.95 -5.11 1.29
C GLU A 51 15.28 -5.09 0.53
N HIS A 52 15.88 -3.91 0.37
CA HIS A 52 17.22 -3.79 -0.22
C HIS A 52 18.28 -4.53 0.61
N MET A 53 18.23 -4.37 1.94
CA MET A 53 19.17 -5.06 2.84
C MET A 53 19.10 -6.57 2.70
N LEU A 54 17.90 -7.16 2.57
CA LEU A 54 17.73 -8.60 2.37
C LEU A 54 18.18 -9.05 0.97
N LYS A 55 17.87 -8.28 -0.07
CA LYS A 55 18.32 -8.56 -1.44
C LYS A 55 19.84 -8.57 -1.54
N ASP A 56 20.52 -7.60 -0.93
CA ASP A 56 21.99 -7.49 -0.91
C ASP A 56 22.68 -8.70 -0.31
N VAL A 57 22.04 -9.39 0.64
CA VAL A 57 22.59 -10.56 1.31
C VAL A 57 22.08 -11.89 0.73
N GLY A 58 21.36 -11.83 -0.39
CA GLY A 58 20.80 -13.01 -1.05
C GLY A 58 19.68 -13.71 -0.25
N ALA A 59 19.13 -13.03 0.77
CA ALA A 59 17.97 -13.51 1.52
C ALA A 59 16.73 -13.16 0.70
N ASN A 60 16.07 -14.17 0.13
CA ASN A 60 14.82 -13.96 -0.59
C ASN A 60 13.74 -13.51 0.39
N SER A 61 13.24 -12.29 0.21
CA SER A 61 12.13 -11.73 0.99
C SER A 61 10.76 -12.27 0.53
N ASN A 62 10.70 -12.94 -0.62
CA ASN A 62 9.44 -13.40 -1.22
C ASN A 62 9.03 -14.74 -0.61
N SER A 63 8.03 -14.73 0.26
CA SER A 63 7.35 -15.93 0.73
C SER A 63 5.96 -16.03 0.10
N ILE A 64 5.55 -17.24 -0.29
CA ILE A 64 4.17 -17.57 -0.66
C ILE A 64 3.56 -18.35 0.49
N VAL A 65 2.32 -18.02 0.83
CA VAL A 65 1.50 -18.82 1.73
C VAL A 65 0.48 -19.59 0.92
N ALA A 66 0.59 -20.93 0.93
CA ALA A 66 -0.42 -21.83 0.39
C ALA A 66 -1.43 -22.17 1.50
N VAL A 67 -2.68 -21.74 1.32
CA VAL A 67 -3.77 -22.00 2.26
C VAL A 67 -4.56 -23.21 1.77
N ILE A 68 -4.40 -24.33 2.45
CA ILE A 68 -5.11 -25.58 2.17
C ILE A 68 -6.41 -25.59 2.98
N LYS A 69 -7.57 -25.52 2.31
CA LYS A 69 -8.89 -25.58 2.93
C LYS A 69 -9.51 -26.96 2.73
N MET A 70 -9.61 -27.72 3.79
CA MET A 70 -10.22 -29.04 3.85
C MET A 70 -11.76 -28.95 3.97
N LYS A 71 -12.49 -29.92 3.46
CA LYS A 71 -13.95 -30.04 3.68
C LYS A 71 -14.27 -30.52 5.10
N GLU A 72 -13.46 -31.46 5.61
CA GLU A 72 -13.60 -32.06 6.93
C GLU A 72 -12.37 -31.77 7.80
N PRO A 73 -12.48 -31.86 9.14
CA PRO A 73 -11.32 -31.73 10.01
C PRO A 73 -10.23 -32.74 9.66
N LEU A 74 -8.99 -32.36 9.82
CA LEU A 74 -7.82 -33.12 9.50
C LEU A 74 -7.82 -34.49 10.21
N SER A 75 -7.90 -35.56 9.44
CA SER A 75 -7.80 -36.97 9.86
C SER A 75 -6.37 -37.50 9.60
N GLU A 76 -6.06 -38.73 10.03
CA GLU A 76 -4.77 -39.35 9.70
C GLU A 76 -4.54 -39.47 8.19
N GLN A 77 -5.54 -39.90 7.41
CA GLN A 77 -5.46 -39.93 5.95
C GLN A 77 -5.37 -38.52 5.33
N GLY A 78 -6.01 -37.53 5.94
CA GLY A 78 -5.89 -36.13 5.54
C GLY A 78 -4.47 -35.59 5.78
N ASN A 79 -3.83 -36.00 6.87
CA ASN A 79 -2.43 -35.64 7.15
C ASN A 79 -1.49 -36.18 6.08
N ASP A 80 -1.64 -37.45 5.69
CA ASP A 80 -0.79 -38.11 4.67
C ASP A 80 -0.90 -37.38 3.32
N LYS A 81 -2.12 -37.00 2.92
CA LYS A 81 -2.34 -36.23 1.66
C LYS A 81 -1.69 -34.84 1.71
N VAL A 82 -1.83 -34.13 2.83
CA VAL A 82 -1.20 -32.82 3.01
C VAL A 82 0.32 -32.94 3.01
N GLU A 83 0.87 -33.96 3.70
CA GLU A 83 2.31 -34.18 3.74
C GLU A 83 2.85 -34.57 2.35
N HIS A 84 2.12 -35.40 1.60
CA HIS A 84 2.47 -35.71 0.21
C HIS A 84 2.49 -34.46 -0.66
N PHE A 85 1.45 -33.63 -0.59
CA PHE A 85 1.37 -32.37 -1.32
C PHE A 85 2.54 -31.42 -0.98
N ILE A 86 2.91 -31.30 0.29
CA ILE A 86 4.07 -30.52 0.72
C ILE A 86 5.38 -31.10 0.13
N LYS A 87 5.51 -32.43 0.03
CA LYS A 87 6.66 -33.07 -0.61
C LYS A 87 6.73 -32.75 -2.12
N GLU A 88 5.60 -32.70 -2.81
CA GLU A 88 5.55 -32.30 -4.22
C GLU A 88 5.92 -30.80 -4.40
N ILE A 89 5.42 -29.91 -3.53
CA ILE A 89 5.82 -28.49 -3.54
C ILE A 89 7.34 -28.33 -3.40
N LYS A 90 7.98 -29.11 -2.52
CA LYS A 90 9.44 -29.05 -2.31
C LYS A 90 10.26 -29.45 -3.54
N LYS A 91 9.68 -30.21 -4.49
CA LYS A 91 10.34 -30.61 -5.73
C LYS A 91 10.25 -29.53 -6.82
N ILE A 92 9.41 -28.51 -6.65
CA ILE A 92 9.20 -27.46 -7.65
C ILE A 92 10.45 -26.60 -7.74
N ASP A 93 11.00 -26.51 -8.93
CA ASP A 93 12.11 -25.61 -9.23
C ASP A 93 11.69 -24.14 -9.01
N GLY A 94 12.45 -23.44 -8.17
CA GLY A 94 12.15 -22.08 -7.70
C GLY A 94 11.60 -22.02 -6.27
N VAL A 95 11.31 -23.15 -5.62
CA VAL A 95 11.00 -23.23 -4.19
C VAL A 95 12.30 -23.48 -3.41
N ASN A 96 12.70 -22.52 -2.55
CA ASN A 96 13.95 -22.62 -1.82
C ASN A 96 13.77 -23.32 -0.47
N GLN A 97 12.74 -22.95 0.28
CA GLN A 97 12.44 -23.53 1.58
C GLN A 97 10.92 -23.64 1.78
N VAL A 98 10.47 -24.70 2.44
CA VAL A 98 9.07 -24.89 2.84
C VAL A 98 9.00 -25.09 4.34
N ILE A 99 8.28 -24.21 5.03
CA ILE A 99 7.97 -24.33 6.46
C ILE A 99 6.74 -25.22 6.60
N SER A 100 6.97 -26.47 7.00
CA SER A 100 5.92 -27.46 7.13
C SER A 100 5.32 -27.45 8.52
N PRO A 101 3.98 -27.54 8.69
CA PRO A 101 3.34 -27.74 9.99
C PRO A 101 3.80 -29.03 10.68
N TYR A 102 4.31 -29.99 9.92
CA TYR A 102 4.79 -31.29 10.44
C TYR A 102 6.24 -31.26 10.92
N THR A 103 6.90 -30.12 10.97
CA THR A 103 8.30 -30.01 11.43
C THR A 103 8.42 -30.40 12.91
N ASN A 104 7.47 -30.02 13.76
CA ASN A 104 7.34 -30.45 15.14
C ASN A 104 5.89 -30.26 15.65
N LYS A 105 5.56 -30.89 16.82
CA LYS A 105 4.21 -30.82 17.42
C LYS A 105 3.77 -29.39 17.80
N ASP A 106 4.69 -28.54 18.19
CA ASP A 106 4.39 -27.16 18.60
C ASP A 106 4.12 -26.27 17.37
N THR A 107 4.85 -26.47 16.29
CA THR A 107 4.58 -25.81 14.99
C THR A 107 3.20 -26.22 14.48
N PHE A 108 2.86 -27.51 14.51
CA PHE A 108 1.55 -28.01 14.09
C PHE A 108 0.40 -27.32 14.83
N LYS A 109 0.48 -27.20 16.16
CA LYS A 109 -0.57 -26.54 16.97
C LYS A 109 -0.72 -25.07 16.68
N LYS A 110 0.35 -24.36 16.30
CA LYS A 110 0.33 -22.93 15.99
C LYS A 110 -0.18 -22.66 14.57
N VAL A 111 0.19 -23.48 13.61
CA VAL A 111 -0.04 -23.23 12.17
C VAL A 111 -1.40 -23.77 11.72
N VAL A 112 -1.92 -24.84 12.31
CA VAL A 112 -3.23 -25.40 11.93
C VAL A 112 -4.38 -24.66 12.64
N SER A 113 -5.43 -24.29 11.89
CA SER A 113 -6.60 -23.61 12.46
C SER A 113 -7.26 -24.41 13.60
N LYS A 114 -7.96 -23.71 14.52
CA LYS A 114 -8.64 -24.33 15.69
C LYS A 114 -9.64 -25.40 15.27
N ASP A 115 -10.31 -25.25 14.14
CA ASP A 115 -11.27 -26.21 13.57
C ASP A 115 -10.60 -27.34 12.78
N LYS A 116 -9.27 -27.34 12.69
CA LYS A 116 -8.44 -28.31 11.95
C LYS A 116 -8.82 -28.45 10.47
N LYS A 117 -9.44 -27.42 9.88
CA LYS A 117 -9.85 -27.43 8.47
C LYS A 117 -8.98 -26.56 7.56
N THR A 118 -8.13 -25.69 8.13
CA THR A 118 -7.30 -24.78 7.37
C THR A 118 -5.83 -24.92 7.77
N ILE A 119 -4.99 -25.13 6.78
CA ILE A 119 -3.55 -25.38 6.95
C ILE A 119 -2.79 -24.41 6.05
N PRO A 120 -2.19 -23.33 6.57
CA PRO A 120 -1.24 -22.52 5.83
C PRO A 120 0.12 -23.22 5.76
N VAL A 121 0.71 -23.20 4.58
CA VAL A 121 2.07 -23.71 4.31
C VAL A 121 2.85 -22.56 3.71
N GLU A 122 3.86 -22.09 4.43
CA GLU A 122 4.72 -21.02 3.98
C GLU A 122 5.91 -21.57 3.21
N MET A 123 6.27 -20.91 2.11
CA MET A 123 7.44 -21.28 1.30
C MET A 123 8.16 -20.03 0.77
N THR A 124 9.47 -20.07 0.72
CA THR A 124 10.29 -19.02 0.12
C THR A 124 10.58 -19.32 -1.35
N THR A 125 10.45 -18.33 -2.21
CA THR A 125 10.59 -18.49 -3.66
C THR A 125 11.36 -17.33 -4.29
N GLY A 126 11.95 -17.56 -5.47
CA GLY A 126 12.57 -16.50 -6.27
C GLY A 126 11.55 -15.74 -7.16
N ASP A 127 10.52 -16.43 -7.67
CA ASP A 127 9.48 -15.87 -8.54
C ASP A 127 8.11 -16.44 -8.12
N SER A 128 7.38 -15.63 -7.38
CA SER A 128 6.10 -16.03 -6.78
C SER A 128 5.05 -16.44 -7.82
N VAL A 129 4.97 -15.73 -8.94
CA VAL A 129 3.94 -15.98 -9.97
C VAL A 129 4.20 -17.30 -10.68
N LYS A 130 5.45 -17.56 -11.12
CA LYS A 130 5.81 -18.82 -11.79
C LYS A 130 5.66 -20.02 -10.88
N VAL A 131 6.05 -19.88 -9.60
CA VAL A 131 5.90 -20.97 -8.62
C VAL A 131 4.42 -21.24 -8.35
N ALA A 132 3.61 -20.19 -8.18
CA ALA A 132 2.17 -20.35 -8.00
C ALA A 132 1.49 -21.08 -9.17
N ASP A 133 1.87 -20.77 -10.41
CA ASP A 133 1.36 -21.45 -11.60
C ASP A 133 1.75 -22.94 -11.64
N LYS A 134 2.95 -23.28 -11.17
CA LYS A 134 3.40 -24.67 -11.06
C LYS A 134 2.63 -25.43 -9.97
N ILE A 135 2.41 -24.80 -8.79
CA ILE A 135 1.64 -25.39 -7.69
C ILE A 135 0.19 -25.66 -8.11
N ASN A 136 -0.44 -24.71 -8.82
CA ASN A 136 -1.81 -24.86 -9.31
C ASN A 136 -1.98 -26.00 -10.36
N LYS A 137 -0.89 -26.49 -10.93
CA LYS A 137 -0.87 -27.62 -11.90
C LYS A 137 -0.64 -28.97 -11.26
N ILE A 138 -0.45 -29.07 -9.96
CA ILE A 138 -0.37 -30.36 -9.25
C ILE A 138 -1.76 -30.99 -9.27
N ASP A 139 -1.88 -32.25 -9.71
CA ASP A 139 -3.19 -32.93 -9.88
C ASP A 139 -3.81 -33.39 -8.55
N ASP A 140 -3.01 -33.80 -7.56
CA ASP A 140 -3.50 -34.32 -6.28
C ASP A 140 -3.49 -33.28 -5.17
N HIS A 141 -4.53 -32.44 -5.14
CA HIS A 141 -4.73 -31.48 -4.08
C HIS A 141 -5.44 -32.08 -2.86
N PRO A 142 -4.93 -31.93 -1.65
CA PRO A 142 -5.57 -32.46 -0.42
C PRO A 142 -6.89 -31.79 -0.09
N GLY A 143 -7.19 -30.65 -0.71
CA GLY A 143 -8.39 -29.84 -0.55
C GLY A 143 -8.40 -28.70 -1.55
N LYS A 144 -9.14 -27.60 -1.25
CA LYS A 144 -9.02 -26.38 -2.06
C LYS A 144 -7.77 -25.64 -1.64
N VAL A 145 -6.84 -25.43 -2.57
CA VAL A 145 -5.59 -24.70 -2.34
C VAL A 145 -5.71 -23.30 -2.92
N TYR A 146 -5.38 -22.29 -2.11
CA TYR A 146 -5.31 -20.88 -2.50
C TYR A 146 -3.93 -20.36 -2.14
N LEU A 147 -3.32 -19.61 -3.05
CA LEU A 147 -1.96 -19.09 -2.89
C LEU A 147 -2.01 -17.58 -2.72
N THR A 148 -1.23 -17.04 -1.78
CA THR A 148 -1.18 -15.60 -1.55
C THR A 148 0.19 -15.12 -1.13
N ASN A 149 0.54 -13.95 -1.57
CA ASN A 149 1.54 -13.02 -1.08
C ASN A 149 1.32 -11.67 -1.78
N ASN A 150 2.17 -10.68 -1.51
CA ASN A 150 2.04 -9.36 -2.12
C ASN A 150 2.14 -9.39 -3.66
N ASP A 151 3.07 -10.18 -4.21
CA ASP A 151 3.26 -10.30 -5.67
C ASP A 151 2.05 -10.92 -6.36
N LEU A 152 1.45 -11.96 -5.78
CA LEU A 152 0.27 -12.63 -6.32
C LEU A 152 -0.97 -11.74 -6.26
N VAL A 153 -1.14 -10.99 -5.17
CA VAL A 153 -2.21 -9.99 -5.05
C VAL A 153 -2.02 -8.90 -6.09
N THR A 154 -0.81 -8.37 -6.24
CA THR A 154 -0.48 -7.35 -7.26
C THR A 154 -0.71 -7.89 -8.68
N HIS A 155 -0.33 -9.13 -8.95
CA HIS A 155 -0.59 -9.79 -10.24
C HIS A 155 -2.11 -9.89 -10.53
N ASP A 156 -2.90 -10.29 -9.55
CA ASP A 156 -4.35 -10.39 -9.67
C ASP A 156 -5.01 -9.01 -9.83
N ILE A 157 -4.52 -7.97 -9.13
CA ILE A 157 -4.94 -6.57 -9.32
C ILE A 157 -4.65 -6.11 -10.75
N ASN A 158 -3.46 -6.36 -11.27
CA ASN A 158 -3.09 -6.00 -12.65
C ASN A 158 -4.02 -6.68 -13.68
N LYS A 159 -4.35 -7.96 -13.46
CA LYS A 159 -5.28 -8.71 -14.32
C LYS A 159 -6.72 -8.18 -14.23
N ALA A 160 -7.16 -7.78 -13.05
CA ALA A 160 -8.45 -7.15 -12.83
C ALA A 160 -8.51 -5.77 -13.53
N THR A 161 -7.44 -4.98 -13.40
CA THR A 161 -7.31 -3.66 -14.04
C THR A 161 -7.44 -3.74 -15.55
N ASP A 162 -6.77 -4.69 -16.21
CA ASP A 162 -6.88 -4.86 -17.68
C ASP A 162 -8.31 -5.15 -18.13
N LYS A 163 -8.98 -6.08 -17.44
CA LYS A 163 -10.38 -6.42 -17.75
C LYS A 163 -11.30 -5.25 -17.47
N GLY A 164 -11.05 -4.53 -16.37
CA GLY A 164 -11.79 -3.36 -15.97
C GLY A 164 -11.60 -2.20 -16.96
N LEU A 165 -10.37 -1.96 -17.44
CA LEU A 165 -10.06 -0.90 -18.39
C LEU A 165 -10.84 -1.09 -19.69
N GLN A 166 -10.79 -2.29 -20.30
CA GLN A 166 -11.53 -2.58 -21.53
C GLN A 166 -13.04 -2.32 -21.39
N LYS A 167 -13.64 -2.77 -20.27
CA LYS A 167 -15.06 -2.51 -20.01
C LYS A 167 -15.36 -1.02 -19.85
N THR A 168 -14.52 -0.32 -19.08
CA THR A 168 -14.67 1.11 -18.82
C THR A 168 -14.55 1.92 -20.10
N GLU A 169 -13.61 1.62 -21.00
CA GLU A 169 -13.47 2.30 -22.29
C GLU A 169 -14.74 2.18 -23.14
N ILE A 170 -15.24 0.96 -23.31
CA ILE A 170 -16.46 0.71 -24.12
C ILE A 170 -17.67 1.43 -23.52
N VAL A 171 -17.88 1.31 -22.20
CA VAL A 171 -19.01 1.94 -21.51
C VAL A 171 -18.91 3.45 -21.55
N THR A 172 -17.71 4.02 -21.38
CA THR A 172 -17.47 5.47 -21.48
C THR A 172 -17.87 6.00 -22.86
N VAL A 173 -17.38 5.38 -23.93
CA VAL A 173 -17.72 5.80 -25.29
C VAL A 173 -19.24 5.70 -25.56
N ALA A 174 -19.86 4.59 -25.14
CA ALA A 174 -21.31 4.40 -25.30
C ALA A 174 -22.14 5.44 -24.53
N LEU A 175 -21.79 5.70 -23.27
CA LEU A 175 -22.48 6.71 -22.44
C LEU A 175 -22.33 8.12 -23.02
N ILE A 176 -21.12 8.49 -23.44
CA ILE A 176 -20.88 9.79 -24.05
C ILE A 176 -21.71 9.96 -25.31
N LEU A 177 -21.71 8.96 -26.21
CA LEU A 177 -22.54 9.01 -27.43
C LEU A 177 -24.00 9.22 -27.10
N ILE A 178 -24.57 8.44 -26.18
CA ILE A 178 -25.97 8.56 -25.77
C ILE A 178 -26.26 9.97 -25.25
N ILE A 179 -25.44 10.46 -24.32
CA ILE A 179 -25.63 11.77 -23.70
C ILE A 179 -25.52 12.89 -24.77
N LEU A 180 -24.52 12.82 -25.65
CA LEU A 180 -24.31 13.81 -26.71
C LEU A 180 -25.45 13.80 -27.73
N PHE A 181 -26.01 12.63 -28.08
CA PHE A 181 -27.20 12.57 -28.96
C PHE A 181 -28.41 13.26 -28.32
N VAL A 182 -28.64 13.04 -27.03
CA VAL A 182 -29.74 13.66 -26.28
C VAL A 182 -29.58 15.19 -26.19
N VAL A 183 -28.33 15.63 -25.91
CA VAL A 183 -27.99 17.04 -25.70
C VAL A 183 -28.04 17.85 -26.99
N PHE A 184 -27.33 17.39 -28.02
CA PHE A 184 -27.21 18.14 -29.26
C PHE A 184 -28.40 17.97 -30.24
N ARG A 185 -29.16 16.87 -30.06
CA ARG A 185 -30.24 16.52 -31.01
C ARG A 185 -29.75 16.57 -32.47
N SER A 186 -28.51 16.16 -32.69
CA SER A 186 -27.80 16.12 -33.97
C SER A 186 -27.14 14.78 -34.14
N VAL A 187 -27.08 14.28 -35.37
CA VAL A 187 -26.38 13.02 -35.69
C VAL A 187 -24.89 13.23 -35.83
N VAL A 188 -24.45 14.35 -36.35
CA VAL A 188 -23.02 14.65 -36.71
C VAL A 188 -22.24 15.17 -35.48
N THR A 189 -22.87 16.09 -34.73
CA THR A 189 -22.18 16.77 -33.60
C THR A 189 -21.53 15.84 -32.59
N PRO A 190 -22.14 14.69 -32.15
CA PRO A 190 -21.55 13.79 -31.17
C PRO A 190 -20.22 13.17 -31.59
N PHE A 191 -20.03 12.90 -32.88
CA PHE A 191 -18.81 12.27 -33.38
C PHE A 191 -17.59 13.20 -33.39
N ILE A 192 -17.79 14.51 -33.42
CA ILE A 192 -16.68 15.49 -33.46
C ILE A 192 -15.90 15.48 -32.12
N PRO A 193 -16.54 15.69 -30.95
CA PRO A 193 -15.84 15.55 -29.68
C PRO A 193 -15.19 14.19 -29.52
N LEU A 194 -15.90 13.11 -29.86
CA LEU A 194 -15.39 11.75 -29.71
C LEU A 194 -14.11 11.52 -30.54
N PHE A 195 -14.09 12.02 -31.79
CA PHE A 195 -12.92 11.94 -32.66
C PHE A 195 -11.74 12.76 -32.12
N ILE A 196 -11.96 14.01 -31.72
CA ILE A 196 -10.92 14.92 -31.20
C ILE A 196 -10.33 14.32 -29.92
N VAL A 197 -11.18 13.87 -28.97
CA VAL A 197 -10.76 13.32 -27.69
C VAL A 197 -10.10 11.95 -27.85
N GLY A 198 -10.63 11.11 -28.73
CA GLY A 198 -10.04 9.80 -29.03
C GLY A 198 -8.61 9.93 -29.58
N LEU A 199 -8.40 10.84 -30.54
CA LEU A 199 -7.04 11.14 -31.02
C LEU A 199 -6.15 11.70 -29.91
N SER A 200 -6.68 12.55 -29.03
CA SER A 200 -5.94 13.13 -27.92
C SER A 200 -5.52 12.06 -26.92
N TYR A 201 -6.40 11.13 -26.62
CA TYR A 201 -6.11 9.97 -25.75
C TYR A 201 -4.99 9.10 -26.33
N LEU A 202 -5.10 8.73 -27.59
CA LEU A 202 -4.08 7.90 -28.25
C LEU A 202 -2.72 8.59 -28.29
N PHE A 203 -2.70 9.88 -28.66
CA PHE A 203 -1.48 10.67 -28.71
C PHE A 203 -0.84 10.85 -27.34
N SER A 204 -1.63 11.19 -26.32
CA SER A 204 -1.12 11.35 -24.96
C SER A 204 -0.60 10.04 -24.37
N SER A 205 -1.29 8.92 -24.62
CA SER A 205 -0.83 7.59 -24.20
C SER A 205 0.52 7.23 -24.82
N ALA A 206 0.73 7.54 -26.09
CA ALA A 206 2.01 7.34 -26.77
C ALA A 206 3.12 8.23 -26.14
N ILE A 207 2.86 9.53 -25.92
CA ILE A 207 3.84 10.44 -25.31
C ILE A 207 4.20 9.97 -23.89
N ILE A 208 3.21 9.63 -23.06
CA ILE A 208 3.45 9.12 -21.70
C ILE A 208 4.30 7.85 -21.76
N ALA A 209 4.00 6.91 -22.67
CA ALA A 209 4.79 5.69 -22.82
C ALA A 209 6.27 5.98 -23.18
N PHE A 210 6.53 6.96 -24.05
CA PHE A 210 7.89 7.42 -24.32
C PHE A 210 8.57 8.01 -23.09
N LEU A 211 7.88 8.88 -22.35
CA LEU A 211 8.40 9.50 -21.13
C LEU A 211 8.73 8.44 -20.07
N VAL A 212 7.88 7.42 -19.89
CA VAL A 212 8.10 6.30 -18.95
C VAL A 212 9.33 5.46 -19.35
N LYS A 213 9.49 5.20 -20.66
CA LYS A 213 10.58 4.33 -21.13
C LYS A 213 11.94 5.03 -21.13
N TYR A 214 12.00 6.30 -21.52
CA TYR A 214 13.26 7.00 -21.78
C TYR A 214 13.62 8.09 -20.79
N CYS A 215 12.66 8.58 -19.98
CA CYS A 215 12.85 9.68 -19.03
C CYS A 215 12.52 9.28 -17.58
N ASP A 216 12.36 7.99 -17.28
CA ASP A 216 11.93 7.48 -15.97
C ASP A 216 10.73 8.22 -15.36
N PHE A 217 9.77 8.60 -16.25
CA PHE A 217 8.57 9.26 -15.84
C PHE A 217 7.72 8.32 -14.96
N PRO A 218 7.21 8.77 -13.81
CA PRO A 218 6.42 7.94 -12.91
C PRO A 218 5.12 7.48 -13.57
N VAL A 219 4.78 6.20 -13.41
CA VAL A 219 3.59 5.58 -13.99
C VAL A 219 2.89 4.71 -12.94
N SER A 220 1.58 4.53 -13.09
CA SER A 220 0.78 3.62 -12.28
C SER A 220 -0.29 2.93 -13.12
N VAL A 221 -0.82 1.82 -12.62
CA VAL A 221 -1.93 1.09 -13.27
C VAL A 221 -3.22 1.93 -13.36
N TYR A 222 -3.36 2.97 -12.56
CA TYR A 222 -4.53 3.87 -12.56
C TYR A 222 -4.47 4.96 -13.64
N ILE A 223 -3.30 5.21 -14.25
CA ILE A 223 -3.15 6.35 -15.20
C ILE A 223 -4.08 6.23 -16.40
N GLN A 224 -4.21 5.03 -17.00
CA GLN A 224 -5.04 4.82 -18.17
C GLN A 224 -6.53 5.02 -17.90
N PRO A 225 -7.15 4.39 -16.86
CA PRO A 225 -8.54 4.64 -16.49
C PRO A 225 -8.83 6.12 -16.25
N PHE A 226 -7.93 6.83 -15.57
CA PHE A 226 -8.12 8.27 -15.34
C PHE A 226 -7.95 9.11 -16.60
N LEU A 227 -6.98 8.75 -17.44
CA LEU A 227 -6.76 9.44 -18.72
C LEU A 227 -8.01 9.33 -19.61
N VAL A 228 -8.61 8.12 -19.68
CA VAL A 228 -9.88 7.92 -20.40
C VAL A 228 -10.98 8.77 -19.78
N ALA A 229 -11.27 8.58 -18.48
CA ALA A 229 -12.41 9.25 -17.85
C ALA A 229 -12.30 10.78 -17.91
N LEU A 230 -11.11 11.33 -17.68
CA LEU A 230 -10.90 12.77 -17.61
C LEU A 230 -10.76 13.43 -18.99
N LEU A 231 -9.99 12.84 -19.90
CA LEU A 231 -9.86 13.44 -21.25
C LEU A 231 -11.19 13.39 -21.98
N PHE A 232 -11.96 12.28 -21.88
CA PHE A 232 -13.27 12.23 -22.50
C PHE A 232 -14.25 13.19 -21.83
N GLY A 233 -14.18 13.37 -20.50
CA GLY A 233 -15.00 14.36 -19.79
C GLY A 233 -14.65 15.79 -20.20
N ILE A 234 -13.41 16.21 -19.91
CA ILE A 234 -12.92 17.58 -20.15
C ILE A 234 -12.96 17.94 -21.66
N GLY A 235 -12.45 17.03 -22.50
CA GLY A 235 -12.34 17.27 -23.93
C GLY A 235 -13.70 17.40 -24.60
N THR A 236 -14.69 16.58 -24.16
CA THR A 236 -16.07 16.71 -24.65
C THR A 236 -16.68 18.03 -24.22
N ASP A 237 -16.47 18.44 -22.95
CA ASP A 237 -16.97 19.71 -22.42
C ASP A 237 -16.38 20.91 -23.17
N TYR A 238 -15.09 20.92 -23.42
CA TYR A 238 -14.42 21.95 -24.20
C TYR A 238 -14.92 22.00 -25.66
N CYS A 239 -15.10 20.83 -26.27
CA CYS A 239 -15.70 20.78 -27.63
C CYS A 239 -17.12 21.32 -27.62
N ILE A 240 -17.95 21.03 -26.63
CA ILE A 240 -19.31 21.53 -26.49
C ILE A 240 -19.32 23.04 -26.39
N LEU A 241 -18.46 23.61 -25.56
CA LEU A 241 -18.35 25.07 -25.39
C LEU A 241 -18.02 25.75 -26.73
N LEU A 242 -17.03 25.22 -27.48
CA LEU A 242 -16.65 25.77 -28.78
C LEU A 242 -17.72 25.56 -29.83
N LEU A 243 -18.38 24.39 -29.88
CA LEU A 243 -19.42 24.13 -30.87
C LEU A 243 -20.67 24.97 -30.60
N ASN A 244 -21.03 25.19 -29.33
CA ASN A 244 -22.11 26.10 -28.98
C ASN A 244 -21.78 27.56 -29.36
N ARG A 245 -20.55 28.01 -29.08
CA ARG A 245 -20.11 29.35 -29.49
C ARG A 245 -20.05 29.48 -30.99
N TYR A 246 -19.57 28.45 -31.70
CA TYR A 246 -19.56 28.44 -33.17
C TYR A 246 -20.97 28.55 -33.76
N LYS A 247 -21.95 27.90 -33.15
CA LYS A 247 -23.38 28.02 -33.53
C LYS A 247 -23.88 29.46 -33.42
N GLU A 248 -23.50 30.18 -32.35
CA GLU A 248 -23.83 31.61 -32.18
C GLU A 248 -23.14 32.47 -33.24
N GLU A 249 -21.86 32.24 -33.50
CA GLU A 249 -21.10 33.04 -34.49
C GLU A 249 -21.51 32.74 -35.94
N LEU A 250 -21.96 31.53 -36.26
CA LEU A 250 -22.53 31.20 -37.59
C LEU A 250 -23.84 31.94 -37.85
N ALA A 251 -24.63 32.25 -36.81
CA ALA A 251 -25.82 33.06 -36.93
C ALA A 251 -25.54 34.56 -37.12
N ALA A 252 -24.32 35.01 -36.72
CA ALA A 252 -23.92 36.40 -36.77
C ALA A 252 -23.04 36.74 -37.99
N HIS A 253 -22.47 35.73 -38.66
CA HIS A 253 -21.52 35.92 -39.76
C HIS A 253 -21.77 34.93 -40.89
N ASP A 254 -21.82 35.39 -42.12
CA ASP A 254 -21.99 34.58 -43.35
C ASP A 254 -20.73 33.78 -43.69
N ASP A 255 -19.53 34.31 -43.34
CA ASP A 255 -18.27 33.62 -43.59
C ASP A 255 -17.93 32.64 -42.45
N LYS A 256 -17.88 31.35 -42.79
CA LYS A 256 -17.53 30.26 -41.87
C LYS A 256 -16.15 30.47 -41.23
N THR A 257 -15.17 30.97 -41.98
CA THR A 257 -13.80 31.19 -41.50
C THR A 257 -13.77 32.29 -40.45
N LYS A 258 -14.56 33.35 -40.66
CA LYS A 258 -14.71 34.44 -39.71
C LYS A 258 -15.45 33.98 -38.47
N ALA A 259 -16.52 33.19 -38.61
CA ALA A 259 -17.24 32.59 -37.48
C ALA A 259 -16.33 31.69 -36.64
N VAL A 260 -15.48 30.85 -37.24
CA VAL A 260 -14.47 30.04 -36.50
C VAL A 260 -13.46 30.95 -35.81
N TYR A 261 -12.97 31.99 -36.45
CA TYR A 261 -12.01 32.92 -35.87
C TYR A 261 -12.58 33.56 -34.56
N GLU A 262 -13.80 34.11 -34.61
CA GLU A 262 -14.44 34.75 -33.46
C GLU A 262 -14.77 33.74 -32.35
N THR A 263 -15.14 32.52 -32.73
CA THR A 263 -15.33 31.40 -31.77
C THR A 263 -14.08 31.15 -30.93
N PHE A 264 -12.90 31.09 -31.57
CA PHE A 264 -11.64 30.83 -30.89
C PHE A 264 -11.06 32.06 -30.18
N VAL A 265 -11.35 33.26 -30.62
CA VAL A 265 -10.95 34.50 -29.92
C VAL A 265 -11.67 34.64 -28.59
N SER A 266 -12.94 34.25 -28.52
CA SER A 266 -13.74 34.30 -27.29
C SER A 266 -13.71 32.99 -26.49
N GLY A 267 -14.30 31.91 -27.02
CA GLY A 267 -14.41 30.59 -26.37
C GLY A 267 -13.07 29.90 -26.22
N GLY A 268 -12.22 29.94 -27.27
CA GLY A 268 -10.89 29.36 -27.22
C GLY A 268 -10.04 29.95 -26.08
N LYS A 269 -10.03 31.28 -25.93
CA LYS A 269 -9.29 31.91 -24.81
C LYS A 269 -9.69 31.35 -23.44
N THR A 270 -10.98 31.10 -23.23
CA THR A 270 -11.48 30.49 -21.97
C THR A 270 -10.95 29.10 -21.80
N ILE A 271 -10.99 28.24 -22.82
CA ILE A 271 -10.47 26.87 -22.78
C ILE A 271 -8.96 26.85 -22.55
N LEU A 272 -8.20 27.79 -23.12
CA LEU A 272 -6.76 27.88 -22.86
C LEU A 272 -6.47 28.20 -21.40
N ILE A 273 -7.26 29.09 -20.78
CA ILE A 273 -7.15 29.41 -19.36
C ILE A 273 -7.45 28.14 -18.51
N CYS A 274 -8.58 27.50 -18.79
CA CYS A 274 -8.99 26.27 -18.05
C CYS A 274 -7.96 25.16 -18.22
N GLY A 275 -7.57 24.83 -19.44
CA GLY A 275 -6.58 23.79 -19.68
C GLY A 275 -5.20 24.09 -19.09
N SER A 276 -4.77 25.37 -19.13
CA SER A 276 -3.52 25.78 -18.45
C SER A 276 -3.62 25.63 -16.94
N THR A 277 -4.76 25.95 -16.34
CA THR A 277 -5.00 25.79 -14.91
C THR A 277 -4.93 24.30 -14.51
N ILE A 278 -5.58 23.42 -15.28
CA ILE A 278 -5.53 21.97 -15.06
C ILE A 278 -4.10 21.46 -15.22
N PHE A 279 -3.42 21.80 -16.32
CA PHE A 279 -2.04 21.37 -16.58
C PHE A 279 -1.11 21.73 -15.43
N VAL A 280 -1.16 22.98 -14.98
CA VAL A 280 -0.31 23.46 -13.89
C VAL A 280 -0.66 22.78 -12.57
N SER A 281 -1.94 22.52 -12.28
CA SER A 281 -2.39 21.80 -11.09
C SER A 281 -1.82 20.38 -11.04
N PHE A 282 -1.81 19.67 -12.18
CA PHE A 282 -1.20 18.34 -12.28
C PHE A 282 0.33 18.38 -12.26
N LEU A 283 0.96 19.41 -12.85
CA LEU A 283 2.42 19.55 -12.87
C LEU A 283 3.03 19.68 -11.47
N VAL A 284 2.33 20.33 -10.56
CA VAL A 284 2.76 20.50 -9.15
C VAL A 284 2.90 19.16 -8.44
N ILE A 285 2.20 18.12 -8.89
CA ILE A 285 2.27 16.78 -8.27
C ILE A 285 3.66 16.13 -8.45
N LEU A 286 4.51 16.62 -9.37
CA LEU A 286 5.92 16.17 -9.46
C LEU A 286 6.72 16.36 -8.18
N PHE A 287 6.30 17.29 -7.30
CA PHE A 287 6.94 17.54 -6.00
C PHE A 287 6.54 16.54 -4.92
N ALA A 288 5.60 15.62 -5.18
CA ALA A 288 5.30 14.49 -4.30
C ALA A 288 6.47 13.50 -4.28
N GLN A 289 6.60 12.74 -3.18
CA GLN A 289 7.58 11.66 -3.04
C GLN A 289 7.03 10.32 -3.51
N PHE A 290 5.72 10.12 -3.41
CA PHE A 290 5.05 8.90 -3.76
C PHE A 290 4.84 8.81 -5.28
N ASP A 291 5.48 7.85 -5.94
CA ASP A 291 5.46 7.71 -7.39
C ASP A 291 4.04 7.48 -7.96
N LEU A 292 3.18 6.81 -7.21
CA LEU A 292 1.78 6.66 -7.58
C LEU A 292 1.08 8.02 -7.75
N PHE A 293 1.32 8.97 -6.83
CA PHE A 293 0.79 10.32 -6.95
C PHE A 293 1.42 11.07 -8.11
N ARG A 294 2.74 10.99 -8.24
CA ARG A 294 3.49 11.62 -9.34
C ARG A 294 3.00 11.16 -10.71
N SER A 295 2.52 9.91 -10.83
CA SER A 295 1.97 9.39 -12.09
C SER A 295 0.79 10.21 -12.63
N ALA A 296 0.03 10.90 -11.75
CA ALA A 296 -1.09 11.74 -12.15
C ALA A 296 -0.68 12.91 -13.08
N VAL A 297 0.59 13.30 -13.09
CA VAL A 297 1.13 14.32 -14.03
C VAL A 297 0.87 13.93 -15.48
N GLY A 298 0.78 12.62 -15.78
CA GLY A 298 0.39 12.13 -17.11
C GLY A 298 -0.97 12.63 -17.57
N ILE A 299 -1.90 12.92 -16.65
CA ILE A 299 -3.19 13.56 -17.00
C ILE A 299 -2.95 14.99 -17.51
N GLY A 300 -2.04 15.74 -16.87
CA GLY A 300 -1.61 17.05 -17.34
C GLY A 300 -1.03 17.01 -18.77
N VAL A 301 -0.19 16.02 -19.06
CA VAL A 301 0.31 15.77 -20.43
C VAL A 301 -0.86 15.52 -21.38
N GLY A 302 -1.85 14.73 -20.97
CA GLY A 302 -3.07 14.47 -21.73
C GLY A 302 -3.84 15.75 -22.08
N VAL A 303 -3.98 16.67 -21.13
CA VAL A 303 -4.66 17.96 -21.34
C VAL A 303 -3.90 18.84 -22.34
N VAL A 304 -2.57 18.87 -22.30
CA VAL A 304 -1.76 19.59 -23.31
C VAL A 304 -1.96 19.00 -24.70
N CYS A 305 -1.94 17.68 -24.84
CA CYS A 305 -2.21 16.99 -26.11
C CYS A 305 -3.62 17.32 -26.63
N LEU A 306 -4.62 17.33 -25.74
CA LEU A 306 -5.99 17.71 -26.06
C LEU A 306 -6.06 19.15 -26.60
N LEU A 307 -5.42 20.11 -25.93
CA LEU A 307 -5.39 21.49 -26.37
C LEU A 307 -4.72 21.62 -27.75
N ILE A 308 -3.60 20.94 -27.98
CA ILE A 308 -2.91 20.96 -29.29
C ILE A 308 -3.85 20.47 -30.38
N ILE A 309 -4.51 19.32 -30.19
CA ILE A 309 -5.41 18.74 -31.20
C ILE A 309 -6.66 19.60 -31.38
N MET A 310 -7.23 20.14 -30.30
CA MET A 310 -8.39 21.05 -30.41
C MET A 310 -8.09 22.33 -31.16
N TYR A 311 -6.92 22.92 -30.98
CA TYR A 311 -6.56 24.17 -31.69
C TYR A 311 -6.12 23.96 -33.13
N THR A 312 -5.77 22.72 -33.51
CA THR A 312 -5.29 22.40 -34.85
C THR A 312 -6.36 21.71 -35.71
N LEU A 313 -7.00 20.65 -35.23
CA LEU A 313 -7.94 19.84 -36.01
C LEU A 313 -9.38 20.35 -35.94
N LEU A 314 -9.85 20.81 -34.78
CA LEU A 314 -11.24 21.23 -34.61
C LEU A 314 -11.59 22.46 -35.49
N PRO A 315 -10.74 23.51 -35.66
CA PRO A 315 -11.00 24.61 -36.58
C PRO A 315 -11.14 24.16 -38.04
N LEU A 316 -10.33 23.17 -38.46
CA LEU A 316 -10.43 22.60 -39.83
C LEU A 316 -11.80 21.91 -40.01
N ILE A 317 -12.22 21.07 -39.06
CA ILE A 317 -13.50 20.35 -39.07
C ILE A 317 -14.66 21.36 -39.13
N MET A 318 -14.61 22.42 -38.30
CA MET A 318 -15.64 23.48 -38.26
C MET A 318 -15.76 24.21 -39.61
N VAL A 319 -14.65 24.58 -40.23
CA VAL A 319 -14.67 25.27 -41.56
C VAL A 319 -15.21 24.34 -42.64
N LEU A 320 -14.79 23.05 -42.64
CA LEU A 320 -15.21 22.09 -43.68
C LEU A 320 -16.71 21.76 -43.59
N LEU A 321 -17.19 21.45 -42.41
CA LEU A 321 -18.57 21.02 -42.22
C LEU A 321 -19.55 22.19 -42.12
N GLY A 322 -19.16 23.30 -41.50
CA GLY A 322 -20.01 24.48 -41.32
C GLY A 322 -21.33 24.13 -40.62
N GLU A 323 -22.46 24.55 -41.18
CA GLU A 323 -23.82 24.27 -40.64
C GLU A 323 -24.17 22.78 -40.60
N LYS A 324 -23.54 21.94 -41.45
CA LYS A 324 -23.76 20.49 -41.48
C LYS A 324 -23.41 19.79 -40.17
N ILE A 325 -22.62 20.43 -39.35
CA ILE A 325 -22.30 19.93 -37.98
C ILE A 325 -23.59 19.69 -37.17
N PHE A 326 -24.58 20.56 -37.34
CA PHE A 326 -25.82 20.55 -36.53
C PHE A 326 -26.98 19.81 -37.22
N TRP A 327 -26.74 19.10 -38.33
CA TRP A 327 -27.80 18.33 -39.02
C TRP A 327 -28.45 17.29 -38.05
N PRO A 328 -29.75 17.10 -38.04
CA PRO A 328 -30.76 17.62 -38.96
C PRO A 328 -31.38 19.00 -38.59
N SER A 329 -30.91 19.65 -37.55
CA SER A 329 -31.40 20.99 -37.14
C SER A 329 -31.05 22.06 -38.18
N LYS A 330 -32.04 22.61 -38.90
CA LYS A 330 -31.83 23.56 -40.02
C LYS A 330 -31.66 25.01 -39.60
N LYS A 331 -31.83 25.36 -38.32
CA LYS A 331 -31.70 26.77 -37.86
C LYS A 331 -30.83 26.84 -36.60
N ALA A 332 -29.84 27.71 -36.62
CA ALA A 332 -29.16 28.17 -35.44
C ALA A 332 -30.12 28.98 -34.57
N THR A 333 -31.02 28.29 -33.84
CA THR A 333 -31.87 28.94 -32.83
C THR A 333 -30.99 29.32 -31.65
N SER A 334 -31.10 30.59 -31.22
CA SER A 334 -30.43 31.05 -29.99
C SER A 334 -30.76 30.12 -28.83
N HIS A 335 -29.79 29.82 -27.96
CA HIS A 335 -30.01 29.01 -26.76
C HIS A 335 -31.18 29.57 -25.95
N LYS A 336 -32.15 28.71 -25.62
CA LYS A 336 -33.18 29.08 -24.64
C LYS A 336 -32.47 29.39 -23.31
N GLU A 337 -32.68 30.64 -22.85
CA GLU A 337 -32.15 31.05 -21.54
C GLU A 337 -32.65 30.12 -20.43
N ASN A 338 -31.74 29.71 -19.53
CA ASN A 338 -32.11 28.88 -18.38
C ASN A 338 -32.80 29.71 -17.30
N ARG A 339 -34.16 29.77 -17.40
CA ARG A 339 -34.98 30.53 -16.46
C ARG A 339 -34.83 30.04 -15.01
N PHE A 340 -34.55 28.76 -14.78
CA PHE A 340 -34.37 28.18 -13.45
C PHE A 340 -33.12 28.73 -12.78
N TRP A 341 -31.97 28.71 -13.48
CA TRP A 341 -30.72 29.29 -12.98
C TRP A 341 -30.84 30.81 -12.78
N GLY A 342 -31.59 31.48 -13.62
CA GLY A 342 -31.87 32.90 -13.45
C GLY A 342 -32.69 33.18 -12.18
N LYS A 343 -33.69 32.32 -11.84
CA LYS A 343 -34.47 32.42 -10.58
C LYS A 343 -33.58 32.18 -9.36
N LEU A 344 -32.71 31.14 -9.40
CA LEU A 344 -31.78 30.86 -8.32
C LEU A 344 -30.80 32.00 -8.11
N GLY A 345 -30.24 32.56 -9.18
CA GLY A 345 -29.36 33.73 -9.11
C GLY A 345 -30.03 34.96 -8.49
N ASN A 346 -31.30 35.22 -8.84
CA ASN A 346 -32.04 36.34 -8.27
C ASN A 346 -32.31 36.09 -6.76
N LEU A 347 -32.69 34.88 -6.37
CA LEU A 347 -32.88 34.49 -4.97
C LEU A 347 -31.58 34.68 -4.17
N SER A 348 -30.51 34.10 -4.70
CA SER A 348 -29.19 34.14 -4.08
C SER A 348 -28.61 35.56 -3.97
N SER A 349 -28.83 36.39 -4.99
CA SER A 349 -28.34 37.77 -5.01
C SER A 349 -29.16 38.68 -4.06
N LYS A 350 -30.50 38.46 -3.94
CA LYS A 350 -31.36 39.21 -3.01
C LYS A 350 -31.11 38.91 -1.54
N HIS A 351 -30.88 37.62 -1.24
CA HIS A 351 -30.71 37.13 0.13
C HIS A 351 -29.29 36.58 0.35
N ALA A 352 -28.26 37.24 -0.18
CA ALA A 352 -26.91 36.73 -0.29
C ALA A 352 -26.33 36.26 1.05
N PHE A 353 -26.44 37.04 2.11
CA PHE A 353 -25.92 36.69 3.43
C PHE A 353 -26.61 35.45 4.02
N VAL A 354 -27.95 35.35 3.88
CA VAL A 354 -28.71 34.19 4.36
C VAL A 354 -28.33 32.92 3.60
N VAL A 355 -28.14 33.00 2.29
CA VAL A 355 -27.74 31.86 1.45
C VAL A 355 -26.35 31.37 1.82
N ILE A 356 -25.38 32.27 2.04
CA ILE A 356 -24.03 31.90 2.50
C ILE A 356 -24.12 31.20 3.85
N LEU A 357 -24.87 31.77 4.80
CA LEU A 357 -25.02 31.24 6.14
C LEU A 357 -25.68 29.85 6.14
N VAL A 358 -26.75 29.66 5.36
CA VAL A 358 -27.44 28.36 5.22
C VAL A 358 -26.50 27.30 4.64
N ILE A 359 -25.76 27.63 3.56
CA ILE A 359 -24.84 26.66 2.95
C ILE A 359 -23.73 26.28 3.93
N LEU A 360 -23.16 27.24 4.63
CA LEU A 360 -22.13 26.95 5.65
C LEU A 360 -22.71 26.19 6.84
N ALA A 361 -23.92 26.52 7.29
CA ALA A 361 -24.61 25.81 8.38
C ALA A 361 -24.94 24.35 8.06
N VAL A 362 -25.10 24.00 6.77
CA VAL A 362 -25.31 22.62 6.34
C VAL A 362 -23.98 21.90 6.08
N PHE A 363 -23.04 22.55 5.40
CA PHE A 363 -21.81 21.90 4.94
C PHE A 363 -20.77 21.71 6.05
N LEU A 364 -20.61 22.68 6.97
CA LEU A 364 -19.66 22.54 8.07
C LEU A 364 -19.99 21.41 9.04
N PRO A 365 -21.26 21.23 9.47
CA PRO A 365 -21.63 20.04 10.25
C PRO A 365 -21.42 18.73 9.48
N LEU A 366 -21.74 18.68 8.17
CA LEU A 366 -21.48 17.49 7.38
C LEU A 366 -19.98 17.13 7.38
N ILE A 367 -19.07 18.12 7.24
CA ILE A 367 -17.62 17.87 7.33
C ILE A 367 -17.24 17.37 8.72
N TYR A 368 -17.81 17.96 9.78
CA TYR A 368 -17.45 17.61 11.16
C TYR A 368 -17.94 16.24 11.61
N PHE A 369 -19.18 15.88 11.27
CA PHE A 369 -19.82 14.64 11.72
C PHE A 369 -19.59 13.45 10.80
N THR A 370 -19.19 13.65 9.53
CA THR A 370 -18.86 12.55 8.65
C THR A 370 -17.41 12.12 8.83
N PRO A 371 -17.15 10.85 9.19
CA PRO A 371 -15.79 10.39 9.44
C PRO A 371 -15.00 10.31 8.12
N ASN A 372 -13.89 11.02 8.04
CA ASN A 372 -12.92 10.88 6.95
C ASN A 372 -11.93 9.76 7.29
N LYS A 373 -12.38 8.50 7.18
CA LYS A 373 -11.56 7.33 7.46
C LYS A 373 -10.85 6.86 6.19
N ILE A 374 -9.55 6.63 6.31
CA ILE A 374 -8.72 6.03 5.25
C ILE A 374 -8.34 4.63 5.70
N THR A 375 -8.51 3.65 4.82
CA THR A 375 -8.05 2.28 5.02
C THR A 375 -6.80 1.99 4.19
N TYR A 376 -5.88 1.23 4.77
CA TYR A 376 -4.64 0.75 4.14
C TYR A 376 -4.75 -0.71 3.71
N ASP A 377 -5.91 -1.32 3.92
CA ASP A 377 -6.19 -2.70 3.53
C ASP A 377 -6.53 -2.78 2.03
N ASN A 378 -5.53 -2.98 1.20
CA ASN A 378 -5.67 -3.15 -0.25
C ASN A 378 -6.23 -4.52 -0.65
N THR A 379 -6.49 -5.42 0.30
CA THR A 379 -6.99 -6.76 -0.02
C THR A 379 -8.41 -6.75 -0.56
N ASN A 380 -9.17 -5.65 -0.30
CA ASN A 380 -10.52 -5.44 -0.82
C ASN A 380 -10.55 -4.73 -2.19
N GLU A 381 -9.36 -4.40 -2.76
CA GLU A 381 -9.27 -3.67 -4.05
C GLU A 381 -9.96 -4.42 -5.19
N ILE A 382 -9.89 -5.74 -5.17
CA ILE A 382 -10.51 -6.63 -6.17
C ILE A 382 -11.41 -7.68 -5.50
N SER A 383 -12.35 -8.20 -6.28
CA SER A 383 -13.29 -9.21 -5.80
C SER A 383 -12.60 -10.46 -5.24
N ASN A 384 -13.15 -11.07 -4.21
CA ASN A 384 -12.73 -12.35 -3.65
C ASN A 384 -12.87 -13.57 -4.59
N HIS A 385 -13.21 -13.34 -5.86
CA HIS A 385 -13.13 -14.37 -6.91
C HIS A 385 -11.68 -14.71 -7.27
N TYR A 386 -10.72 -13.83 -6.98
CA TYR A 386 -9.30 -14.05 -7.21
C TYR A 386 -8.71 -14.92 -6.09
N GLY A 387 -7.86 -15.88 -6.48
CA GLY A 387 -7.31 -16.89 -5.57
C GLY A 387 -6.46 -16.29 -4.45
N SER A 388 -5.68 -15.27 -4.76
CA SER A 388 -4.81 -14.57 -3.81
C SER A 388 -5.59 -13.85 -2.71
N VAL A 389 -6.67 -13.16 -3.06
CA VAL A 389 -7.57 -12.48 -2.12
C VAL A 389 -8.32 -13.48 -1.27
N LYS A 390 -8.83 -14.56 -1.88
CA LYS A 390 -9.54 -15.61 -1.15
C LYS A 390 -8.68 -16.31 -0.11
N ALA A 391 -7.40 -16.51 -0.38
CA ALA A 391 -6.44 -17.00 0.60
C ALA A 391 -6.34 -16.05 1.80
N LEU A 392 -6.20 -14.75 1.55
CA LEU A 392 -6.14 -13.72 2.59
C LEU A 392 -7.42 -13.68 3.44
N ASP A 393 -8.60 -13.77 2.80
CA ASP A 393 -9.87 -13.79 3.51
C ASP A 393 -9.98 -15.01 4.44
N ILE A 394 -9.51 -16.18 3.98
CA ILE A 394 -9.46 -17.39 4.82
C ILE A 394 -8.49 -17.21 6.00
N ILE A 395 -7.32 -16.57 5.76
CA ILE A 395 -6.37 -16.26 6.83
C ILE A 395 -7.01 -15.28 7.84
N LYS A 396 -7.67 -14.23 7.35
CA LYS A 396 -8.37 -13.24 8.19
C LYS A 396 -9.46 -13.89 9.09
N ASP A 397 -10.18 -14.90 8.55
CA ASP A 397 -11.27 -15.58 9.28
C ASP A 397 -10.77 -16.61 10.30
N LYS A 398 -9.64 -17.28 10.02
CA LYS A 398 -9.16 -18.44 10.79
C LYS A 398 -7.98 -18.16 11.71
N PHE A 399 -7.23 -17.08 11.45
CA PHE A 399 -6.01 -16.74 12.17
C PHE A 399 -6.02 -15.27 12.60
N GLU A 400 -5.25 -14.96 13.64
CA GLU A 400 -5.02 -13.56 14.00
C GLU A 400 -4.07 -12.91 12.98
N LEU A 401 -4.52 -11.83 12.36
CA LEU A 401 -3.77 -11.16 11.26
C LEU A 401 -2.38 -10.69 11.67
N GLY A 402 -2.22 -10.20 12.90
CA GLY A 402 -0.93 -9.73 13.40
C GLY A 402 0.08 -10.85 13.63
N GLU A 403 -0.39 -12.10 13.78
CA GLU A 403 0.45 -13.30 13.85
C GLU A 403 0.81 -13.78 12.42
N ALA A 404 -0.16 -13.74 11.51
CA ALA A 404 0.05 -14.13 10.12
C ALA A 404 0.97 -13.16 9.34
N PHE A 405 0.97 -11.86 9.73
CA PHE A 405 1.76 -10.81 9.11
C PHE A 405 2.57 -10.03 10.16
N PRO A 406 3.64 -10.62 10.72
CA PRO A 406 4.45 -9.98 11.75
C PRO A 406 5.19 -8.75 11.22
N VAL A 407 5.58 -7.87 12.13
CA VAL A 407 6.61 -6.87 11.85
C VAL A 407 7.96 -7.57 11.89
N THR A 408 8.75 -7.44 10.84
CA THR A 408 10.12 -7.98 10.78
C THR A 408 11.14 -6.87 11.04
N ILE A 409 12.12 -7.16 11.89
CA ILE A 409 13.24 -6.27 12.17
C ILE A 409 14.50 -6.96 11.66
N ALA A 410 15.25 -6.30 10.78
CA ALA A 410 16.55 -6.77 10.34
C ALA A 410 17.65 -5.89 10.96
N ILE A 411 18.61 -6.54 11.61
CA ILE A 411 19.80 -5.90 12.19
C ILE A 411 21.01 -6.42 11.42
N LYS A 412 21.70 -5.50 10.72
CA LYS A 412 22.90 -5.81 9.90
C LYS A 412 24.13 -5.12 10.47
N ASP A 413 25.19 -5.89 10.64
CA ASP A 413 26.50 -5.37 11.01
C ASP A 413 27.62 -5.92 10.09
N ASN A 414 28.79 -5.31 10.14
CA ASN A 414 29.99 -5.85 9.49
C ASN A 414 30.54 -7.07 10.23
N ASP A 415 30.33 -7.10 11.55
CA ASP A 415 30.74 -8.21 12.40
C ASP A 415 29.63 -9.25 12.54
N LYS A 416 30.03 -10.48 12.87
CA LYS A 416 29.11 -11.59 13.09
C LYS A 416 28.26 -11.37 14.35
N LEU A 417 26.95 -11.27 14.19
CA LEU A 417 25.99 -11.04 15.28
C LEU A 417 25.58 -12.33 16.01
N THR A 418 25.77 -13.50 15.40
CA THR A 418 25.41 -14.82 15.95
C THR A 418 26.46 -15.37 16.92
N THR A 419 27.13 -14.49 17.67
CA THR A 419 28.03 -14.82 18.77
C THR A 419 27.27 -14.95 20.08
N SER A 420 27.85 -15.53 21.13
CA SER A 420 27.25 -15.64 22.47
C SER A 420 26.78 -14.27 22.97
N LYS A 421 27.63 -13.24 22.88
CA LYS A 421 27.30 -11.87 23.27
C LYS A 421 26.20 -11.27 22.41
N GLY A 422 26.28 -11.43 21.06
CA GLY A 422 25.24 -10.93 20.15
C GLY A 422 23.88 -11.55 20.41
N LEU A 423 23.80 -12.86 20.66
CA LEU A 423 22.57 -13.55 20.98
C LEU A 423 22.00 -13.16 22.34
N SER A 424 22.88 -12.90 23.35
CA SER A 424 22.44 -12.38 24.65
C SER A 424 21.86 -10.98 24.54
N ASP A 425 22.52 -10.08 23.79
CA ASP A 425 22.01 -8.72 23.53
C ASP A 425 20.71 -8.77 22.72
N LEU A 426 20.58 -9.71 21.75
CA LEU A 426 19.34 -9.98 21.01
C LEU A 426 18.20 -10.39 21.95
N GLU A 427 18.49 -11.26 22.93
CA GLU A 427 17.48 -11.66 23.92
C GLU A 427 17.05 -10.49 24.82
N THR A 428 17.99 -9.63 25.21
CA THR A 428 17.69 -8.43 26.00
C THR A 428 16.75 -7.48 25.24
N LEU A 429 17.06 -7.26 23.95
CA LEU A 429 16.22 -6.47 23.04
C LEU A 429 14.84 -7.12 22.88
N THR A 430 14.80 -8.43 22.64
CA THR A 430 13.58 -9.22 22.50
C THR A 430 12.68 -9.11 23.73
N LYS A 431 13.24 -9.20 24.94
CA LYS A 431 12.50 -9.02 26.19
C LYS A 431 11.90 -7.62 26.30
N SER A 432 12.63 -6.59 25.87
CA SER A 432 12.15 -5.20 25.91
C SER A 432 11.00 -4.98 24.92
N ILE A 433 11.10 -5.52 23.70
CA ILE A 433 10.04 -5.46 22.69
C ILE A 433 8.79 -6.23 23.17
N ASN A 434 8.96 -7.40 23.77
CA ASN A 434 7.85 -8.23 24.23
C ASN A 434 7.04 -7.63 25.39
N LYS A 435 7.57 -6.60 26.08
CA LYS A 435 6.88 -5.84 27.13
C LYS A 435 6.01 -4.71 26.57
N ILE A 436 6.11 -4.39 25.29
CA ILE A 436 5.33 -3.32 24.66
C ILE A 436 3.88 -3.76 24.56
N ASP A 437 2.96 -2.88 24.94
CA ASP A 437 1.53 -3.13 24.79
C ASP A 437 1.18 -3.47 23.34
N ASN A 438 0.27 -4.47 23.17
CA ASN A 438 -0.16 -4.99 21.88
C ASN A 438 0.89 -5.81 21.09
N VAL A 439 2.06 -6.05 21.62
CA VAL A 439 2.94 -7.14 21.17
C VAL A 439 2.42 -8.44 21.74
N LYS A 440 2.24 -9.48 20.91
CA LYS A 440 1.83 -10.82 21.30
C LYS A 440 3.02 -11.70 21.62
N GLY A 441 4.07 -11.61 20.81
CA GLY A 441 5.27 -12.40 20.92
C GLY A 441 6.36 -11.92 19.96
N VAL A 442 7.57 -12.39 20.19
CA VAL A 442 8.72 -12.11 19.32
C VAL A 442 9.44 -13.43 19.02
N ASN A 443 9.54 -13.78 17.75
CA ASN A 443 10.27 -14.94 17.27
C ASN A 443 11.65 -14.49 16.76
N THR A 444 12.68 -15.17 17.23
CA THR A 444 14.08 -14.90 16.85
C THR A 444 14.96 -16.12 17.17
N ILE A 445 16.26 -16.02 16.95
CA ILE A 445 17.22 -17.12 17.18
C ILE A 445 17.07 -17.72 18.58
N THR A 446 16.96 -16.91 19.64
CA THR A 446 16.82 -17.37 21.03
C THR A 446 15.40 -17.82 21.38
N ARG A 447 14.43 -17.51 20.54
CA ARG A 447 12.99 -17.78 20.72
C ARG A 447 12.31 -18.18 19.40
N PRO A 448 12.69 -19.29 18.78
CA PRO A 448 12.18 -19.67 17.46
C PRO A 448 10.67 -19.86 17.39
N THR A 449 10.01 -20.11 18.51
CA THR A 449 8.55 -20.26 18.66
C THR A 449 7.91 -19.22 19.59
N GLY A 450 8.58 -18.08 19.82
CA GLY A 450 8.16 -17.02 20.74
C GLY A 450 8.48 -17.28 22.21
N THR A 451 8.86 -18.52 22.55
CA THR A 451 9.30 -18.90 23.91
C THR A 451 10.81 -19.10 23.95
N PRO A 452 11.49 -18.68 25.04
CA PRO A 452 12.94 -18.86 25.15
C PRO A 452 13.33 -20.34 25.06
N ILE A 453 14.43 -20.63 24.38
CA ILE A 453 15.03 -21.97 24.40
C ILE A 453 15.47 -22.26 25.82
N LYS A 454 14.88 -23.29 26.44
CA LYS A 454 15.10 -23.61 27.86
C LYS A 454 16.57 -23.87 28.19
N GLN A 455 17.28 -24.51 27.29
CA GLN A 455 18.71 -24.82 27.44
C GLN A 455 19.62 -23.59 27.55
N LEU A 456 19.19 -22.43 27.00
CA LEU A 456 19.95 -21.20 27.10
C LEU A 456 19.74 -20.44 28.41
N SER A 457 18.71 -20.78 29.18
CA SER A 457 18.40 -20.12 30.47
C SER A 457 19.42 -20.50 31.50
N ALA A 458 20.12 -19.51 32.07
CA ALA A 458 21.08 -19.72 33.15
C ALA A 458 20.45 -20.44 34.36
N THR A 459 19.20 -20.10 34.72
CA THR A 459 18.47 -20.76 35.79
C THR A 459 18.24 -22.26 35.51
N ASN A 460 17.85 -22.61 34.27
CA ASN A 460 17.66 -24.02 33.94
C ASN A 460 18.98 -24.80 33.94
N GLN A 461 20.04 -24.19 33.45
CA GLN A 461 21.39 -24.80 33.49
C GLN A 461 21.88 -25.02 34.92
N LEU A 462 21.65 -24.03 35.81
CA LEU A 462 21.98 -24.21 37.26
C LEU A 462 21.16 -25.34 37.87
N ASN A 463 19.88 -25.51 37.56
CA ASN A 463 19.07 -26.62 38.01
C ASN A 463 19.57 -27.99 37.50
N GLU A 464 20.01 -28.06 36.23
CA GLU A 464 20.62 -29.27 35.67
C GLU A 464 21.95 -29.61 36.36
N ILE A 465 22.80 -28.60 36.57
CA ILE A 465 24.07 -28.78 37.35
C ILE A 465 23.76 -29.27 38.77
N GLN A 466 22.77 -28.71 39.46
CA GLN A 466 22.36 -29.16 40.80
C GLN A 466 21.90 -30.63 40.77
N GLN A 467 21.17 -31.06 39.75
CA GLN A 467 20.79 -32.45 39.60
C GLN A 467 21.99 -33.36 39.32
N GLN A 468 22.93 -32.90 38.50
CA GLN A 468 24.19 -33.66 38.23
C GLN A 468 25.04 -33.79 39.48
N LEU A 469 25.21 -32.69 40.24
CA LEU A 469 25.90 -32.72 41.52
C LEU A 469 25.22 -33.67 42.54
N THR A 470 23.89 -33.70 42.57
CA THR A 470 23.13 -34.62 43.42
C THR A 470 23.40 -36.09 43.01
N LYS A 471 23.46 -36.38 41.71
CA LYS A 471 23.81 -37.72 41.20
C LYS A 471 25.27 -38.08 41.53
N ALA A 472 26.19 -37.14 41.36
CA ALA A 472 27.60 -37.33 41.72
C ALA A 472 27.79 -37.63 43.20
N ASN A 473 27.12 -36.86 44.08
CA ASN A 473 27.15 -37.09 45.53
C ASN A 473 26.56 -38.46 45.89
N LYS A 474 25.50 -38.92 45.20
CA LYS A 474 24.97 -40.27 45.40
C LYS A 474 25.95 -41.33 44.92
N GLY A 475 26.66 -41.09 43.81
CA GLY A 475 27.75 -41.97 43.36
C GLY A 475 28.89 -42.06 44.36
N LEU A 476 29.33 -40.90 44.90
CA LEU A 476 30.34 -40.89 46.00
C LEU A 476 29.88 -41.65 47.24
N GLY A 477 28.59 -41.49 47.56
CA GLY A 477 28.02 -42.31 48.68
C GLY A 477 28.09 -43.81 48.41
N GLN A 478 27.87 -44.25 47.19
CA GLN A 478 27.98 -45.67 46.80
C GLN A 478 29.46 -46.13 46.85
N VAL A 479 30.41 -45.29 46.39
CA VAL A 479 31.83 -45.55 46.47
C VAL A 479 32.23 -45.70 47.97
N ASN A 480 31.79 -44.76 48.82
CA ASN A 480 32.10 -44.75 50.23
C ASN A 480 31.52 -45.98 50.96
N ASN A 481 30.29 -46.36 50.62
CA ASN A 481 29.66 -47.59 51.12
C ASN A 481 30.40 -48.84 50.63
N GLY A 482 30.86 -48.84 49.38
CA GLY A 482 31.69 -49.94 48.86
C GLY A 482 33.03 -50.05 49.58
N LEU A 483 33.70 -48.94 49.83
CA LEU A 483 34.95 -48.90 50.63
C LEU A 483 34.69 -49.32 52.06
N GLY A 484 33.60 -48.94 52.74
CA GLY A 484 33.18 -49.35 54.04
C GLY A 484 32.95 -50.89 54.12
N THR A 485 32.26 -51.45 53.10
CA THR A 485 32.06 -52.87 52.94
C THR A 485 33.40 -53.66 52.79
N MET A 486 34.33 -53.06 52.02
CA MET A 486 35.67 -53.64 51.90
C MET A 486 36.45 -53.58 53.21
N GLN A 487 36.38 -52.45 53.91
CA GLN A 487 36.98 -52.31 55.24
C GLN A 487 36.47 -53.38 56.20
N GLN A 488 35.15 -53.63 56.24
CA GLN A 488 34.53 -54.71 57.04
C GLN A 488 35.02 -56.09 56.64
N LYS A 489 35.23 -56.36 55.34
CA LYS A 489 35.75 -57.61 54.81
C LYS A 489 37.26 -57.86 55.15
N VAL A 490 38.04 -56.74 55.21
CA VAL A 490 39.45 -56.78 55.57
C VAL A 490 39.68 -56.86 57.08
N GLN A 491 38.84 -56.28 57.90
CA GLN A 491 38.92 -56.27 59.34
C GLN A 491 39.08 -57.70 59.98
N PRO A 492 38.29 -58.69 59.51
CA PRO A 492 38.48 -60.06 60.02
C PRO A 492 39.82 -60.66 59.63
N LEU A 493 40.40 -60.24 58.49
CA LEU A 493 41.74 -60.75 58.01
C LEU A 493 42.89 -60.15 58.82
N THR A 494 42.66 -59.06 59.59
CA THR A 494 43.69 -58.43 60.44
C THR A 494 43.55 -58.86 61.95
N GLN A 495 42.41 -59.45 62.25
CA GLN A 495 42.26 -59.99 63.64
C GLN A 495 42.95 -61.31 63.78
N SER A 496 43.82 -61.40 64.79
CA SER A 496 44.71 -62.55 65.05
C SER A 496 44.05 -63.92 65.09
N GLN A 497 42.81 -63.97 65.46
CA GLN A 497 42.05 -65.23 65.53
C GLN A 497 41.62 -65.76 64.17
N VAL A 498 41.22 -64.93 63.28
CA VAL A 498 40.80 -65.32 61.88
C VAL A 498 42.07 -65.71 61.08
N VAL A 499 43.13 -64.99 61.25
CA VAL A 499 44.43 -65.31 60.60
C VAL A 499 44.95 -66.65 61.11
N GLN A 500 44.85 -66.95 62.45
CA GLN A 500 45.20 -68.18 62.99
C GLN A 500 44.33 -69.38 62.52
N GLN A 501 42.99 -69.18 62.39
CA GLN A 501 42.13 -70.21 61.81
C GLN A 501 42.41 -70.48 60.34
N GLN A 502 42.63 -69.44 59.56
CA GLN A 502 43.00 -69.59 58.17
C GLN A 502 44.43 -70.20 58.01
N MET A 503 45.37 -69.88 58.85
CA MET A 503 46.68 -70.55 58.90
C MET A 503 46.60 -72.06 59.33
N GLN A 504 45.70 -72.41 60.24
CA GLN A 504 45.38 -73.82 60.61
C GLN A 504 44.74 -74.55 59.43
N GLN A 505 43.86 -73.98 58.71
CA GLN A 505 43.26 -74.58 57.49
C GLN A 505 44.28 -74.66 56.33
N ALA A 506 45.17 -73.72 56.21
CA ALA A 506 46.20 -73.71 55.23
C ALA A 506 47.29 -74.75 55.57
N SER A 507 47.50 -75.07 56.87
CA SER A 507 48.43 -76.16 57.28
C SER A 507 47.84 -77.50 56.98
N GLN A 508 46.52 -77.68 56.92
CA GLN A 508 45.91 -78.95 56.52
C GLN A 508 45.71 -79.13 55.03
N ASN A 509 45.56 -78.03 54.25
CA ASN A 509 45.54 -78.02 52.82
C ASN A 509 46.12 -76.70 52.24
N PRO A 510 47.47 -76.62 52.04
CA PRO A 510 48.11 -75.40 51.72
C PRO A 510 47.64 -74.77 50.40
N GLN A 511 47.27 -75.59 49.43
CA GLN A 511 46.77 -75.06 48.12
C GLN A 511 45.43 -74.37 48.25
N ALA A 512 44.49 -74.90 49.01
CA ALA A 512 43.13 -74.30 49.24
C ALA A 512 43.19 -72.96 50.04
N GLY A 513 44.12 -72.87 51.00
CA GLY A 513 44.34 -71.66 51.83
C GLY A 513 44.93 -70.52 50.99
N VAL A 514 45.93 -70.86 50.22
CA VAL A 514 46.56 -69.86 49.32
C VAL A 514 45.54 -69.37 48.23
N GLN A 515 44.72 -70.27 47.68
CA GLN A 515 43.73 -69.92 46.69
C GLN A 515 42.64 -68.97 47.28
N SER A 516 42.18 -69.25 48.55
CA SER A 516 41.20 -68.43 49.25
C SER A 516 41.75 -66.99 49.47
N ILE A 517 42.97 -66.89 50.00
CA ILE A 517 43.55 -65.55 50.21
C ILE A 517 43.84 -64.84 48.94
N THR A 518 44.30 -65.54 47.90
CA THR A 518 44.52 -64.91 46.56
C THR A 518 43.22 -64.48 45.95
N GLN A 519 42.13 -65.21 46.12
CA GLN A 519 40.81 -64.84 45.62
C GLN A 519 40.23 -63.63 46.37
N GLN A 520 40.39 -63.56 47.70
CA GLN A 520 39.94 -62.38 48.49
C GLN A 520 40.80 -61.18 48.21
N ALA A 521 42.11 -61.32 48.06
CA ALA A 521 43.03 -60.23 47.65
C ALA A 521 42.68 -59.69 46.23
N SER A 522 42.38 -60.59 45.29
CA SER A 522 41.92 -60.24 43.96
C SER A 522 40.60 -59.48 43.99
N GLN A 523 39.59 -59.94 44.74
CA GLN A 523 38.32 -59.22 44.90
C GLN A 523 38.49 -57.85 45.52
N LEU A 524 39.39 -57.72 46.54
CA LEU A 524 39.70 -56.44 47.15
C LEU A 524 40.38 -55.52 46.20
N SER A 525 41.33 -55.97 45.40
CA SER A 525 42.05 -55.19 44.40
C SER A 525 41.07 -54.69 43.29
N GLN A 526 40.22 -55.58 42.84
CA GLN A 526 39.18 -55.19 41.81
C GLN A 526 38.22 -54.15 42.38
N GLY A 527 37.75 -54.33 43.64
CA GLY A 527 36.85 -53.36 44.23
C GLY A 527 37.53 -51.97 44.47
N LEU A 528 38.76 -51.94 44.93
CA LEU A 528 39.55 -50.73 45.08
C LEU A 528 39.77 -50.02 43.74
N GLN A 529 40.04 -50.76 42.68
CA GLN A 529 40.20 -50.24 41.35
C GLN A 529 38.89 -49.63 40.81
N GLN A 530 37.74 -50.29 41.05
CA GLN A 530 36.42 -49.75 40.70
C GLN A 530 36.09 -48.51 41.54
N ALA A 531 36.40 -48.46 42.82
CA ALA A 531 36.21 -47.29 43.67
C ALA A 531 37.09 -46.13 43.24
N GLN A 532 38.32 -46.38 42.85
CA GLN A 532 39.23 -45.35 42.30
C GLN A 532 38.73 -44.80 41.00
N GLN A 533 38.36 -45.66 40.05
CA GLN A 533 37.77 -45.23 38.78
C GLN A 533 36.50 -44.40 38.96
N GLY A 534 35.61 -44.82 39.84
CA GLY A 534 34.39 -44.07 40.18
C GLY A 534 34.68 -42.69 40.78
N ASN A 535 35.69 -42.60 41.64
CA ASN A 535 36.11 -41.34 42.27
C ASN A 535 36.78 -40.42 41.23
N GLU A 536 37.63 -40.93 40.35
CA GLU A 536 38.22 -40.17 39.26
C GLU A 536 37.16 -39.57 38.33
N GLN A 537 36.15 -40.38 37.96
CA GLN A 537 35.01 -39.87 37.12
C GLN A 537 34.27 -38.73 37.80
N VAL A 538 34.03 -38.83 39.11
CA VAL A 538 33.35 -37.77 39.87
C VAL A 538 34.21 -36.51 39.97
N ILE A 539 35.50 -36.65 40.21
CA ILE A 539 36.46 -35.53 40.30
C ILE A 539 36.50 -34.78 38.94
N ASP A 540 36.59 -35.52 37.86
CA ASP A 540 36.62 -34.89 36.52
C ASP A 540 35.31 -34.22 36.18
N GLY A 541 34.16 -34.85 36.48
CA GLY A 541 32.86 -34.18 36.33
C GLY A 541 32.72 -32.92 37.20
N GLN A 542 33.27 -32.91 38.42
CA GLN A 542 33.28 -31.70 39.26
C GLN A 542 34.15 -30.61 38.70
N LYS A 543 35.32 -30.92 38.11
CA LYS A 543 36.18 -29.94 37.44
C LYS A 543 35.49 -29.31 36.25
N GLU A 544 34.79 -30.12 35.43
CA GLU A 544 33.99 -29.61 34.30
C GLU A 544 32.91 -28.67 34.77
N ILE A 545 32.13 -29.05 35.80
CA ILE A 545 31.10 -28.21 36.42
C ILE A 545 31.70 -26.90 36.94
N GLN A 546 32.85 -26.95 37.62
CA GLN A 546 33.50 -25.80 38.20
C GLN A 546 33.98 -24.82 37.07
N SER A 547 34.56 -25.35 36.00
CA SER A 547 34.94 -24.58 34.83
C SER A 547 33.75 -23.90 34.16
N TYR A 548 32.65 -24.64 34.01
CA TYR A 548 31.42 -24.15 33.45
C TYR A 548 30.80 -23.03 34.30
N LEU A 549 30.69 -23.21 35.59
CA LEU A 549 30.18 -22.20 36.55
C LEU A 549 31.07 -20.94 36.56
N LYS A 550 32.39 -21.11 36.48
CA LYS A 550 33.31 -19.99 36.36
C LYS A 550 33.07 -19.19 35.07
N GLY A 551 32.92 -19.86 33.93
CA GLY A 551 32.52 -19.20 32.67
C GLY A 551 31.21 -18.44 32.78
N MET A 552 30.18 -19.06 33.37
CA MET A 552 28.89 -18.45 33.60
C MET A 552 28.96 -17.23 34.53
N SER A 553 29.76 -17.30 35.60
CA SER A 553 29.86 -16.18 36.57
C SER A 553 30.64 -14.97 36.04
N GLN A 554 31.48 -15.17 35.06
CA GLN A 554 32.27 -14.11 34.42
C GLN A 554 31.58 -13.50 33.21
N ASP A 555 30.46 -14.06 32.76
CA ASP A 555 29.73 -13.57 31.60
C ASP A 555 28.67 -12.55 32.01
N ASP A 556 28.92 -11.28 31.73
CA ASP A 556 27.98 -10.17 31.99
C ASP A 556 26.62 -10.35 31.29
N SER A 557 26.53 -11.22 30.29
CA SER A 557 25.28 -11.50 29.57
C SER A 557 24.25 -12.20 30.43
N VAL A 558 24.68 -12.97 31.41
CA VAL A 558 23.80 -13.66 32.39
C VAL A 558 22.97 -12.66 33.18
N ASN A 559 23.60 -11.58 33.64
CA ASN A 559 22.92 -10.52 34.42
C ASN A 559 21.93 -9.72 33.53
N ARG A 560 22.26 -9.49 32.25
CA ARG A 560 21.44 -8.69 31.34
C ARG A 560 20.30 -9.49 30.73
N SER A 561 20.61 -10.65 30.16
CA SER A 561 19.64 -11.46 29.40
C SER A 561 19.04 -12.62 30.21
N GLY A 562 19.67 -13.04 31.32
CA GLY A 562 19.34 -14.27 32.03
C GLY A 562 19.71 -15.54 31.24
N MET A 563 20.54 -15.43 30.21
CA MET A 563 21.01 -16.53 29.38
C MET A 563 22.53 -16.65 29.45
N TYR A 564 22.99 -17.86 29.44
CA TYR A 564 24.41 -18.20 29.23
C TYR A 564 24.52 -19.09 28.00
N ILE A 565 25.32 -18.68 27.03
CA ILE A 565 25.46 -19.35 25.72
C ILE A 565 26.93 -19.74 25.55
N SER A 566 27.26 -20.99 25.80
CA SER A 566 28.59 -21.53 25.56
C SER A 566 28.84 -21.80 24.08
N GLN A 567 30.11 -21.89 23.65
CA GLN A 567 30.47 -22.25 22.29
C GLN A 567 29.90 -23.59 21.82
N ASP A 568 29.81 -24.55 22.70
CA ASP A 568 29.28 -25.89 22.40
C ASP A 568 27.77 -25.81 22.08
N MET A 569 27.04 -24.93 22.78
CA MET A 569 25.61 -24.69 22.52
C MET A 569 25.39 -24.09 21.14
N LEU A 570 26.25 -23.19 20.66
CA LEU A 570 26.15 -22.63 19.30
C LEU A 570 26.34 -23.71 18.22
N ASN A 571 27.08 -24.78 18.52
CA ASN A 571 27.31 -25.92 17.63
C ASN A 571 26.21 -26.96 17.63
N ASN A 572 25.27 -26.88 18.55
CA ASN A 572 24.13 -27.79 18.64
C ASN A 572 23.25 -27.72 17.39
N LYS A 573 22.73 -28.88 16.96
CA LYS A 573 21.93 -29.00 15.72
C LYS A 573 20.67 -28.12 15.76
N ASP A 574 19.99 -28.03 16.88
CA ASP A 574 18.76 -27.24 17.01
C ASP A 574 19.07 -25.74 17.03
N MET A 575 20.18 -25.35 17.66
CA MET A 575 20.63 -23.96 17.64
C MET A 575 21.09 -23.53 16.24
N LYS A 576 21.81 -24.38 15.51
CA LYS A 576 22.19 -24.11 14.11
C LYS A 576 20.95 -23.90 13.25
N ARG A 577 19.91 -24.75 13.38
CA ARG A 577 18.63 -24.54 12.66
C ARG A 577 17.99 -23.20 12.99
N SER A 578 17.99 -22.80 14.26
CA SER A 578 17.42 -21.51 14.66
C SER A 578 18.25 -20.35 14.09
N ILE A 579 19.58 -20.46 14.09
CA ILE A 579 20.47 -19.48 13.48
C ILE A 579 20.17 -19.39 11.97
N ASP A 580 20.10 -20.51 11.26
CA ASP A 580 19.84 -20.55 9.81
C ASP A 580 18.47 -19.96 9.46
N GLN A 581 17.47 -20.12 10.35
CA GLN A 581 16.12 -19.59 10.15
C GLN A 581 16.02 -18.07 10.36
N TYR A 582 16.75 -17.52 11.34
CA TYR A 582 16.65 -16.13 11.76
C TYR A 582 17.93 -15.32 11.53
N SER A 583 18.83 -15.80 10.68
CA SER A 583 20.00 -15.03 10.26
C SER A 583 20.31 -15.21 8.78
N ALA A 584 21.03 -14.27 8.23
CA ALA A 584 21.51 -14.28 6.85
C ALA A 584 22.99 -13.81 6.80
N ASN A 585 23.61 -13.96 5.62
CA ASN A 585 25.00 -13.53 5.38
C ASN A 585 25.96 -14.03 6.48
N HIS A 586 26.00 -15.35 6.68
CA HIS A 586 26.86 -16.03 7.68
C HIS A 586 26.75 -15.49 9.12
N GLY A 587 25.59 -14.90 9.46
CA GLY A 587 25.30 -14.37 10.80
C GLY A 587 25.59 -12.90 10.99
N ASN A 588 25.88 -12.16 9.93
CA ASN A 588 26.04 -10.70 9.95
C ASN A 588 24.68 -9.96 9.89
N VAL A 589 23.61 -10.67 9.55
CA VAL A 589 22.24 -10.17 9.60
C VAL A 589 21.43 -11.06 10.51
N VAL A 590 20.71 -10.48 11.46
CA VAL A 590 19.78 -11.20 12.33
C VAL A 590 18.38 -10.63 12.18
N LEU A 591 17.39 -11.53 12.27
CA LEU A 591 15.98 -11.21 12.05
C LEU A 591 15.16 -11.45 13.33
N LEU A 592 14.23 -10.53 13.59
CA LEU A 592 13.21 -10.69 14.64
C LEU A 592 11.83 -10.52 13.98
N ASN A 593 10.93 -11.46 14.23
CA ASN A 593 9.55 -11.39 13.80
C ASN A 593 8.68 -11.05 15.03
N VAL A 594 8.10 -9.85 15.00
CA VAL A 594 7.27 -9.32 16.10
C VAL A 594 5.79 -9.50 15.74
N GLU A 595 5.12 -10.39 16.43
CA GLU A 595 3.70 -10.67 16.29
C GLU A 595 2.89 -9.62 17.05
N LEU A 596 1.94 -8.97 16.37
CA LEU A 596 1.05 -7.97 16.97
C LEU A 596 -0.33 -8.58 17.28
N LYS A 597 -0.99 -8.07 18.35
CA LYS A 597 -2.39 -8.40 18.65
C LYS A 597 -3.38 -7.66 17.73
N GLN A 598 -2.89 -6.67 17.00
CA GLN A 598 -3.70 -5.74 16.19
C GLN A 598 -3.67 -6.14 14.73
N ASN A 599 -4.68 -5.64 13.99
CA ASN A 599 -4.69 -5.74 12.54
C ASN A 599 -3.52 -4.95 11.95
N PRO A 600 -2.62 -5.55 11.13
CA PRO A 600 -1.43 -4.92 10.56
C PRO A 600 -1.71 -3.71 9.67
N TYR A 601 -2.94 -3.56 9.15
CA TYR A 601 -3.38 -2.44 8.34
C TYR A 601 -3.95 -1.27 9.16
N SER A 602 -3.95 -1.37 10.49
CA SER A 602 -4.58 -0.36 11.36
C SER A 602 -3.57 0.69 11.83
N LYS A 603 -4.05 1.94 12.02
CA LYS A 603 -3.25 3.02 12.62
C LYS A 603 -2.76 2.69 14.04
N SER A 604 -3.49 1.83 14.77
CA SER A 604 -3.06 1.35 16.08
C SER A 604 -1.82 0.45 15.99
N ALA A 605 -1.72 -0.40 14.95
CA ALA A 605 -0.52 -1.19 14.68
C ALA A 605 0.68 -0.29 14.29
N PHE A 606 0.44 0.78 13.52
CA PHE A 606 1.49 1.76 13.17
C PHE A 606 2.04 2.46 14.41
N LYS A 607 1.17 2.80 15.37
CA LYS A 607 1.59 3.35 16.67
C LYS A 607 2.42 2.36 17.47
N THR A 608 2.02 1.08 17.50
CA THR A 608 2.80 0.01 18.16
C THR A 608 4.16 -0.17 17.49
N LEU A 609 4.24 -0.13 16.15
CA LEU A 609 5.52 -0.14 15.42
C LEU A 609 6.43 1.03 15.82
N ASN A 610 5.88 2.24 15.95
CA ASN A 610 6.67 3.38 16.41
C ASN A 610 7.21 3.19 17.84
N ASN A 611 6.42 2.58 18.74
CA ASN A 611 6.89 2.22 20.07
C ASN A 611 8.02 1.18 20.01
N ILE A 612 7.93 0.21 19.09
CA ILE A 612 9.00 -0.77 18.84
C ILE A 612 10.25 -0.06 18.35
N LYS A 613 10.17 0.83 17.35
CA LYS A 613 11.30 1.63 16.83
C LYS A 613 11.98 2.41 17.95
N ASN A 614 11.22 3.11 18.77
CA ASN A 614 11.74 3.87 19.90
C ASN A 614 12.42 2.97 20.96
N THR A 615 11.85 1.80 21.25
CA THR A 615 12.43 0.83 22.20
C THR A 615 13.76 0.30 21.68
N VAL A 616 13.82 -0.06 20.40
CA VAL A 616 15.06 -0.52 19.74
C VAL A 616 16.14 0.55 19.77
N ASP A 617 15.80 1.79 19.42
CA ASP A 617 16.73 2.92 19.40
C ASP A 617 17.28 3.26 20.81
N ASN A 618 16.46 3.13 21.85
CA ASN A 618 16.88 3.34 23.22
C ASN A 618 17.79 2.23 23.73
N GLN A 619 17.52 0.97 23.35
CA GLN A 619 18.24 -0.21 23.85
C GLN A 619 19.56 -0.47 23.11
N LYS A 620 19.68 -0.13 21.83
CA LYS A 620 20.84 -0.45 21.00
C LYS A 620 22.17 0.10 21.54
N ASN A 621 22.14 1.25 22.22
CA ASN A 621 23.36 1.94 22.68
C ASN A 621 24.18 1.16 23.71
N GLY A 622 23.57 0.23 24.46
CA GLY A 622 24.24 -0.64 25.46
C GLY A 622 24.58 -2.04 24.93
N THR A 623 24.40 -2.29 23.66
CA THR A 623 24.55 -3.61 23.03
C THR A 623 25.54 -3.60 21.88
N VAL A 624 25.85 -4.77 21.34
CA VAL A 624 26.66 -4.91 20.11
C VAL A 624 26.00 -4.23 18.90
N PHE A 625 24.68 -3.94 18.96
CA PHE A 625 23.92 -3.32 17.87
C PHE A 625 24.05 -1.79 17.77
N LYS A 626 24.90 -1.16 18.61
CA LYS A 626 25.05 0.30 18.66
C LYS A 626 25.29 0.95 17.30
N ASN A 627 26.15 0.34 16.48
CA ASN A 627 26.52 0.85 15.16
C ASN A 627 25.86 0.09 14.01
N SER A 628 25.01 -0.90 14.31
CA SER A 628 24.34 -1.72 13.33
C SER A 628 23.28 -0.95 12.57
N LYS A 629 23.06 -1.28 11.31
CA LYS A 629 21.90 -0.79 10.53
C LYS A 629 20.68 -1.61 10.91
N ILE A 630 19.62 -0.93 11.36
CA ILE A 630 18.37 -1.57 11.79
C ILE A 630 17.25 -1.06 10.91
N GLU A 631 16.59 -1.96 10.19
CA GLU A 631 15.48 -1.65 9.30
C GLU A 631 14.27 -2.53 9.60
N TYR A 632 13.09 -2.01 9.28
CA TYR A 632 11.81 -2.61 9.66
C TYR A 632 11.03 -2.98 8.41
N GLY A 633 10.61 -4.23 8.31
CA GLY A 633 9.83 -4.78 7.21
C GLY A 633 8.47 -5.32 7.65
N GLY A 634 7.81 -6.01 6.73
CA GLY A 634 6.47 -6.57 6.89
C GLY A 634 5.35 -5.58 6.58
N VAL A 635 4.13 -6.10 6.48
CA VAL A 635 2.93 -5.34 6.03
C VAL A 635 2.68 -4.09 6.87
N THR A 636 2.82 -4.18 8.19
CA THR A 636 2.63 -3.04 9.10
C THR A 636 3.62 -1.92 8.82
N SER A 637 4.90 -2.26 8.58
CA SER A 637 5.95 -1.26 8.31
C SER A 637 5.74 -0.58 6.97
N GLN A 638 5.43 -1.34 5.91
CA GLN A 638 5.13 -0.78 4.59
C GLN A 638 3.95 0.18 4.63
N ASN A 639 2.85 -0.21 5.30
CA ASN A 639 1.67 0.64 5.43
C ASN A 639 1.87 1.87 6.33
N ALA A 640 2.69 1.75 7.38
CA ALA A 640 3.06 2.90 8.21
C ALA A 640 3.91 3.91 7.44
N ASP A 641 4.86 3.44 6.63
CA ASP A 641 5.68 4.28 5.76
C ASP A 641 4.84 4.94 4.65
N LEU A 642 3.84 4.21 4.09
CA LEU A 642 2.85 4.76 3.16
C LEU A 642 1.97 5.82 3.83
N ASP A 643 1.45 5.57 5.05
CA ASP A 643 0.64 6.56 5.79
C ASP A 643 1.42 7.85 6.00
N HIS A 644 2.66 7.76 6.42
CA HIS A 644 3.51 8.93 6.63
C HIS A 644 3.77 9.70 5.31
N THR A 645 4.14 8.99 4.26
CA THR A 645 4.44 9.58 2.95
C THR A 645 3.20 10.25 2.34
N ILE A 646 2.06 9.56 2.35
CA ILE A 646 0.80 10.06 1.79
C ILE A 646 0.33 11.30 2.52
N ASN A 647 0.34 11.31 3.86
CA ASN A 647 -0.08 12.48 4.64
C ASN A 647 0.83 13.68 4.39
N THR A 648 2.14 13.45 4.26
CA THR A 648 3.12 14.49 3.94
C THR A 648 2.91 15.03 2.52
N ASP A 649 2.76 14.16 1.54
CA ASP A 649 2.55 14.53 0.15
C ASP A 649 1.20 15.22 -0.08
N MET A 650 0.12 14.69 0.52
CA MET A 650 -1.19 15.36 0.44
C MET A 650 -1.11 16.80 0.92
N THR A 651 -0.51 17.02 2.08
CA THR A 651 -0.36 18.38 2.64
C THR A 651 0.46 19.29 1.70
N LYS A 652 1.61 18.81 1.23
CA LYS A 652 2.47 19.56 0.30
C LYS A 652 1.77 19.87 -1.01
N VAL A 653 1.15 18.88 -1.64
CA VAL A 653 0.48 19.02 -2.94
C VAL A 653 -0.73 19.96 -2.82
N ILE A 654 -1.56 19.84 -1.78
CA ILE A 654 -2.69 20.75 -1.55
C ILE A 654 -2.23 22.20 -1.47
N ILE A 655 -1.19 22.46 -0.67
CA ILE A 655 -0.66 23.83 -0.50
C ILE A 655 -0.08 24.35 -1.81
N LEU A 656 0.79 23.60 -2.47
CA LEU A 656 1.44 24.01 -3.71
C LEU A 656 0.43 24.15 -4.86
N MET A 657 -0.49 23.18 -5.03
CA MET A 657 -1.53 23.23 -6.05
C MET A 657 -2.45 24.43 -5.83
N SER A 658 -2.86 24.68 -4.57
CA SER A 658 -3.67 25.84 -4.23
C SER A 658 -2.93 27.15 -4.53
N LEU A 659 -1.66 27.26 -4.14
CA LEU A 659 -0.85 28.46 -4.37
C LEU A 659 -0.66 28.74 -5.86
N VAL A 660 -0.23 27.74 -6.63
CA VAL A 660 0.06 27.93 -8.05
C VAL A 660 -1.22 28.19 -8.85
N THR A 661 -2.29 27.43 -8.56
CA THR A 661 -3.60 27.68 -9.19
C THR A 661 -4.12 29.08 -8.84
N PHE A 662 -3.98 29.50 -7.57
CA PHE A 662 -4.32 30.84 -7.16
C PHE A 662 -3.58 31.91 -7.96
N LEU A 663 -2.26 31.79 -8.10
CA LEU A 663 -1.45 32.73 -8.90
C LEU A 663 -1.88 32.77 -10.36
N VAL A 664 -2.10 31.63 -10.98
CA VAL A 664 -2.62 31.54 -12.36
C VAL A 664 -3.95 32.26 -12.48
N LEU A 665 -4.89 31.98 -11.58
CA LEU A 665 -6.21 32.61 -11.61
C LEU A 665 -6.16 34.12 -11.34
N VAL A 666 -5.29 34.59 -10.45
CA VAL A 666 -5.08 36.02 -10.19
C VAL A 666 -4.64 36.75 -11.45
N VAL A 667 -3.70 36.18 -12.20
CA VAL A 667 -3.22 36.73 -13.45
C VAL A 667 -4.35 36.82 -14.49
N PHE A 668 -5.11 35.73 -14.66
CA PHE A 668 -6.15 35.67 -15.68
C PHE A 668 -7.43 36.47 -15.32
N LYS A 669 -7.84 36.41 -14.04
CA LYS A 669 -9.03 37.16 -13.57
C LYS A 669 -8.75 38.59 -13.20
N ARG A 670 -7.48 38.97 -13.07
CA ARG A 670 -7.04 40.27 -12.58
C ARG A 670 -7.71 40.64 -11.25
N SER A 671 -7.80 39.70 -10.35
CA SER A 671 -8.43 39.79 -9.04
C SER A 671 -7.78 38.84 -8.08
N ILE A 672 -7.61 39.20 -6.84
CA ILE A 672 -7.19 38.32 -5.72
C ILE A 672 -8.42 37.64 -5.08
N ILE A 673 -9.55 38.34 -5.01
CA ILE A 673 -10.73 37.89 -4.28
C ILE A 673 -11.47 36.77 -5.01
N MET A 674 -11.63 36.88 -6.36
CA MET A 674 -12.34 35.84 -7.12
C MET A 674 -11.71 34.44 -6.97
N PRO A 675 -10.39 34.24 -7.15
CA PRO A 675 -9.75 32.95 -6.94
C PRO A 675 -9.94 32.40 -5.52
N LEU A 676 -9.90 33.24 -4.50
CA LEU A 676 -10.04 32.80 -3.10
C LEU A 676 -11.37 32.09 -2.84
N TYR A 677 -12.51 32.71 -3.17
CA TYR A 677 -13.80 32.06 -2.93
C TYR A 677 -14.07 30.89 -3.88
N MET A 678 -13.52 30.91 -5.11
CA MET A 678 -13.59 29.77 -6.01
C MET A 678 -12.89 28.54 -5.40
N MET A 679 -11.66 28.69 -4.95
CA MET A 679 -10.90 27.60 -4.34
C MET A 679 -11.50 27.12 -3.02
N PHE A 680 -11.91 28.05 -2.16
CA PHE A 680 -12.58 27.72 -0.89
C PHE A 680 -13.84 26.89 -1.12
N SER A 681 -14.67 27.27 -2.10
CA SER A 681 -15.90 26.55 -2.42
C SER A 681 -15.67 25.11 -2.88
N ILE A 682 -14.58 24.85 -3.62
CA ILE A 682 -14.23 23.51 -4.09
C ILE A 682 -13.70 22.64 -2.96
N LEU A 683 -12.83 23.21 -2.10
CA LEU A 683 -12.32 22.48 -0.94
C LEU A 683 -13.44 22.03 0.00
N ILE A 684 -14.39 22.91 0.30
CA ILE A 684 -15.57 22.55 1.09
C ILE A 684 -16.34 21.43 0.40
N THR A 685 -16.59 21.55 -0.90
CA THR A 685 -17.31 20.52 -1.67
C THR A 685 -16.60 19.18 -1.62
N TYR A 686 -15.26 19.15 -1.74
CA TYR A 686 -14.47 17.95 -1.63
C TYR A 686 -14.66 17.26 -0.27
N TYR A 687 -14.50 18.00 0.83
CA TYR A 687 -14.64 17.40 2.17
C TYR A 687 -16.05 16.87 2.44
N VAL A 688 -17.09 17.57 1.97
CA VAL A 688 -18.48 17.10 2.08
C VAL A 688 -18.68 15.83 1.25
N SER A 689 -18.24 15.80 -0.01
CA SER A 689 -18.38 14.62 -0.87
C SER A 689 -17.61 13.41 -0.36
N MET A 690 -16.39 13.64 0.17
CA MET A 690 -15.57 12.61 0.79
C MET A 690 -16.26 12.01 2.04
N GLY A 691 -16.82 12.87 2.89
CA GLY A 691 -17.52 12.44 4.09
C GLY A 691 -18.78 11.61 3.75
N ILE A 692 -19.59 12.07 2.79
CA ILE A 692 -20.79 11.33 2.34
C ILE A 692 -20.38 9.99 1.72
N ALA A 693 -19.32 9.95 0.90
CA ALA A 693 -18.82 8.72 0.30
C ALA A 693 -18.38 7.70 1.37
N ASN A 694 -17.65 8.14 2.41
CA ASN A 694 -17.26 7.28 3.53
C ASN A 694 -18.48 6.62 4.20
N VAL A 695 -19.52 7.40 4.49
CA VAL A 695 -20.75 6.88 5.10
C VAL A 695 -21.44 5.89 4.16
N LEU A 696 -21.47 6.19 2.87
CA LEU A 696 -22.12 5.36 1.86
C LEU A 696 -21.43 4.01 1.69
N PHE A 697 -20.08 3.99 1.68
CA PHE A 697 -19.31 2.74 1.57
C PHE A 697 -19.35 1.93 2.87
N ASP A 698 -19.32 2.56 4.04
CA ASP A 698 -19.47 1.88 5.34
C ASP A 698 -20.85 1.18 5.43
N TYR A 699 -21.93 1.89 5.06
CA TYR A 699 -23.30 1.36 5.11
C TYR A 699 -23.60 0.30 4.05
N SER A 700 -23.18 0.53 2.78
CA SER A 700 -23.56 -0.32 1.64
C SER A 700 -22.65 -1.51 1.42
N PHE A 701 -21.37 -1.40 1.75
CA PHE A 701 -20.35 -2.41 1.46
C PHE A 701 -19.64 -2.92 2.72
N GLY A 702 -19.91 -2.34 3.90
CA GLY A 702 -19.22 -2.68 5.15
C GLY A 702 -17.75 -2.25 5.18
N GLU A 703 -17.35 -1.35 4.27
CA GLU A 703 -15.97 -0.86 4.16
C GLU A 703 -15.70 0.24 5.18
N LYS A 704 -14.81 -0.03 6.13
CA LYS A 704 -14.48 0.90 7.23
C LYS A 704 -13.61 2.08 6.80
N GLY A 705 -13.88 2.67 5.65
CA GLY A 705 -13.17 3.84 5.12
C GLY A 705 -12.92 3.74 3.62
N VAL A 706 -12.37 4.81 3.03
CA VAL A 706 -11.93 4.80 1.63
C VAL A 706 -10.47 4.38 1.53
N LEU A 707 -10.14 3.69 0.45
CA LEU A 707 -8.77 3.24 0.17
C LEU A 707 -7.82 4.44 0.02
N LEU A 708 -6.59 4.26 0.47
CA LEU A 708 -5.56 5.30 0.64
C LEU A 708 -5.35 6.20 -0.59
N VAL A 709 -5.57 5.68 -1.79
CA VAL A 709 -5.36 6.38 -3.08
C VAL A 709 -6.52 7.30 -3.44
N ALA A 710 -7.74 6.93 -3.05
CA ALA A 710 -8.97 7.61 -3.45
C ALA A 710 -9.06 9.07 -3.00
N PRO A 711 -8.69 9.45 -1.76
CA PRO A 711 -8.73 10.85 -1.32
C PRO A 711 -7.87 11.78 -2.17
N PHE A 712 -6.64 11.36 -2.50
CA PHE A 712 -5.72 12.18 -3.26
C PHE A 712 -6.21 12.47 -4.69
N PHE A 713 -6.51 11.40 -5.45
CA PHE A 713 -6.96 11.56 -6.83
C PHE A 713 -8.28 12.31 -6.92
N SER A 714 -9.23 12.00 -6.02
CA SER A 714 -10.51 12.71 -5.98
C SER A 714 -10.35 14.20 -5.70
N LEU A 715 -9.46 14.58 -4.78
CA LEU A 715 -9.16 15.97 -4.49
C LEU A 715 -8.61 16.71 -5.72
N VAL A 716 -7.53 16.17 -6.32
CA VAL A 716 -6.84 16.81 -7.44
C VAL A 716 -7.78 16.96 -8.65
N ILE A 717 -8.54 15.90 -8.94
CA ILE A 717 -9.47 15.89 -10.07
C ILE A 717 -10.63 16.85 -9.82
N LEU A 718 -11.27 16.80 -8.65
CA LEU A 718 -12.40 17.68 -8.32
C LEU A 718 -11.95 19.15 -8.28
N PHE A 719 -10.76 19.42 -7.75
CA PHE A 719 -10.18 20.75 -7.71
C PHE A 719 -9.97 21.31 -9.13
N SER A 720 -9.43 20.49 -10.02
CA SER A 720 -9.18 20.88 -11.42
C SER A 720 -10.49 21.10 -12.20
N LEU A 721 -11.46 20.18 -12.11
CA LEU A 721 -12.72 20.26 -12.84
C LEU A 721 -13.68 21.32 -12.28
N GLY A 722 -13.75 21.43 -10.96
CA GLY A 722 -14.67 22.37 -10.31
C GLY A 722 -14.33 23.83 -10.60
N ILE A 723 -13.03 24.17 -10.66
CA ILE A 723 -12.56 25.52 -11.01
C ILE A 723 -13.04 25.93 -12.39
N ASP A 724 -13.04 25.04 -13.38
CA ASP A 724 -13.43 25.35 -14.75
C ASP A 724 -14.86 25.87 -14.84
N TYR A 725 -15.80 25.24 -14.13
CA TYR A 725 -17.20 25.70 -14.11
C TYR A 725 -17.34 27.10 -13.54
N ALA A 726 -16.62 27.39 -12.45
CA ALA A 726 -16.60 28.74 -11.90
C ALA A 726 -15.93 29.73 -12.85
N ILE A 727 -14.89 29.33 -13.59
CA ILE A 727 -14.25 30.16 -14.62
C ILE A 727 -15.27 30.51 -15.73
N PHE A 728 -16.07 29.54 -16.20
CA PHE A 728 -17.07 29.75 -17.23
C PHE A 728 -18.13 30.77 -16.79
N LEU A 729 -18.70 30.59 -15.61
CA LEU A 729 -19.70 31.50 -15.06
C LEU A 729 -19.16 32.91 -14.87
N LEU A 730 -17.97 33.04 -14.23
CA LEU A 730 -17.39 34.32 -13.90
C LEU A 730 -16.79 35.04 -15.11
N ASN A 731 -16.37 34.33 -16.16
CA ASN A 731 -16.00 34.96 -17.43
C ASN A 731 -17.21 35.61 -18.11
N ARG A 732 -18.34 34.88 -18.16
CA ARG A 732 -19.59 35.44 -18.71
C ARG A 732 -20.09 36.60 -17.87
N PHE A 733 -20.02 36.52 -16.55
CA PHE A 733 -20.32 37.64 -15.65
C PHE A 733 -19.48 38.86 -15.97
N ASN A 734 -18.17 38.72 -16.16
CA ASN A 734 -17.27 39.80 -16.53
C ASN A 734 -17.57 40.42 -17.91
N GLU A 735 -18.14 39.65 -18.84
CA GLU A 735 -18.62 40.18 -20.13
C GLU A 735 -19.88 41.03 -19.94
N GLU A 736 -20.87 40.50 -19.18
CA GLU A 736 -22.16 41.14 -18.97
C GLU A 736 -22.06 42.42 -18.11
N VAL A 737 -21.11 42.53 -17.20
CA VAL A 737 -20.86 43.74 -16.38
C VAL A 737 -20.49 44.97 -17.23
N ARG A 738 -20.03 44.78 -18.49
CA ARG A 738 -19.71 45.87 -19.40
C ARG A 738 -20.97 46.60 -19.88
N THR A 739 -22.12 45.90 -19.90
CA THR A 739 -23.41 46.43 -20.42
C THR A 739 -24.46 46.55 -19.32
N HIS A 740 -24.39 45.80 -18.23
CA HIS A 740 -25.36 45.74 -17.17
C HIS A 740 -24.73 46.11 -15.80
N ASP A 741 -25.55 46.46 -14.82
CA ASP A 741 -25.15 46.54 -13.44
C ASP A 741 -24.80 45.15 -12.88
N ILE A 742 -24.10 45.04 -11.76
CA ILE A 742 -23.58 43.81 -11.17
C ILE A 742 -24.67 42.74 -10.97
N HIS A 743 -25.84 43.14 -10.45
CA HIS A 743 -26.95 42.24 -10.17
C HIS A 743 -27.55 41.66 -11.48
N ASN A 744 -27.88 42.51 -12.44
CA ASN A 744 -28.45 42.07 -13.70
C ASN A 744 -27.44 41.32 -14.57
N ALA A 745 -26.17 41.72 -14.54
CA ALA A 745 -25.07 41.03 -15.21
C ALA A 745 -24.93 39.60 -14.71
N LEU A 746 -25.03 39.41 -13.37
CA LEU A 746 -24.95 38.09 -12.76
C LEU A 746 -26.13 37.19 -13.16
N ILE A 747 -27.36 37.69 -13.10
CA ILE A 747 -28.56 36.96 -13.52
C ILE A 747 -28.48 36.60 -15.00
N THR A 748 -28.06 37.51 -15.85
CA THR A 748 -27.91 37.27 -17.28
C THR A 748 -26.83 36.22 -17.58
N ALA A 749 -25.67 36.30 -16.90
CA ALA A 749 -24.64 35.30 -17.03
C ALA A 749 -25.13 33.91 -16.61
N MET A 750 -25.89 33.80 -15.50
CA MET A 750 -26.48 32.55 -15.02
C MET A 750 -27.50 32.00 -15.98
N LYS A 751 -28.39 32.82 -16.55
CA LYS A 751 -29.34 32.37 -17.57
C LYS A 751 -28.65 31.81 -18.81
N LYS A 752 -27.58 32.44 -19.27
CA LYS A 752 -26.85 32.03 -20.48
C LYS A 752 -25.96 30.80 -20.24
N MET A 753 -25.27 30.72 -19.08
CA MET A 753 -24.33 29.64 -18.80
C MET A 753 -24.96 28.43 -18.11
N GLY A 754 -26.11 28.58 -17.44
CA GLY A 754 -26.71 27.50 -16.64
C GLY A 754 -26.96 26.22 -17.43
N THR A 755 -27.44 26.30 -18.66
CA THR A 755 -27.67 25.11 -19.50
C THR A 755 -26.36 24.48 -19.92
N VAL A 756 -25.35 25.27 -20.27
CA VAL A 756 -24.01 24.78 -20.69
C VAL A 756 -23.34 24.04 -19.54
N ILE A 757 -23.32 24.65 -18.36
CA ILE A 757 -22.70 24.07 -17.16
C ILE A 757 -23.38 22.76 -16.71
N VAL A 758 -24.73 22.74 -16.67
CA VAL A 758 -25.49 21.53 -16.31
C VAL A 758 -25.23 20.40 -17.31
N THR A 759 -25.23 20.72 -18.60
CA THR A 759 -24.95 19.73 -19.65
C THR A 759 -23.54 19.15 -19.51
N ALA A 760 -22.54 20.01 -19.31
CA ALA A 760 -21.17 19.61 -19.07
C ALA A 760 -21.04 18.71 -17.84
N CYS A 761 -21.67 19.10 -16.75
CA CYS A 761 -21.71 18.28 -15.52
C CYS A 761 -22.29 16.88 -15.78
N ILE A 762 -23.42 16.78 -16.48
CA ILE A 762 -24.07 15.49 -16.80
C ILE A 762 -23.12 14.59 -17.61
N ILE A 763 -22.39 15.16 -18.56
CA ILE A 763 -21.43 14.40 -19.39
C ILE A 763 -20.27 13.90 -18.55
N ILE A 764 -19.65 14.76 -17.74
CA ILE A 764 -18.53 14.35 -16.88
C ILE A 764 -19.00 13.34 -15.84
N VAL A 765 -20.15 13.53 -15.21
CA VAL A 765 -20.72 12.54 -14.30
C VAL A 765 -20.95 11.21 -15.02
N GLY A 766 -21.46 11.23 -16.25
CA GLY A 766 -21.62 10.03 -17.07
C GLY A 766 -20.28 9.32 -17.38
N THR A 767 -19.25 10.06 -17.75
CA THR A 767 -17.92 9.50 -18.03
C THR A 767 -17.27 8.90 -16.78
N ILE A 768 -17.40 9.59 -15.64
CA ILE A 768 -16.88 9.11 -14.35
C ILE A 768 -17.69 7.89 -13.86
N ALA A 769 -19.00 7.86 -14.09
CA ALA A 769 -19.85 6.72 -13.75
C ALA A 769 -19.43 5.41 -14.45
N ALA A 770 -18.80 5.50 -15.63
CA ALA A 770 -18.25 4.33 -16.30
C ALA A 770 -17.15 3.63 -15.48
N LEU A 771 -16.46 4.32 -14.56
CA LEU A 771 -15.46 3.72 -13.68
C LEU A 771 -16.05 2.66 -12.74
N TYR A 772 -17.36 2.67 -12.46
CA TYR A 772 -17.99 1.58 -11.71
C TYR A 772 -17.91 0.22 -12.41
N THR A 773 -17.73 0.20 -13.72
CA THR A 773 -17.60 -1.04 -14.49
C THR A 773 -16.19 -1.64 -14.43
N SER A 774 -15.24 -0.93 -13.83
CA SER A 774 -13.84 -1.39 -13.68
C SER A 774 -13.71 -2.62 -12.78
N GLY A 775 -14.63 -2.80 -11.80
CA GLY A 775 -14.53 -3.85 -10.80
C GLY A 775 -13.43 -3.62 -9.75
N MET A 776 -12.86 -2.41 -9.70
CA MET A 776 -11.83 -2.00 -8.73
C MET A 776 -12.45 -1.06 -7.69
N LEU A 777 -12.27 -1.37 -6.40
CA LEU A 777 -12.88 -0.60 -5.32
C LEU A 777 -12.38 0.85 -5.29
N THR A 778 -11.08 1.07 -5.47
CA THR A 778 -10.50 2.43 -5.54
C THR A 778 -11.16 3.29 -6.61
N LEU A 779 -11.33 2.76 -7.85
CA LEU A 779 -11.95 3.51 -8.94
C LEU A 779 -13.44 3.79 -8.68
N MET A 780 -14.15 2.85 -8.06
CA MET A 780 -15.54 3.05 -7.63
C MET A 780 -15.66 4.13 -6.56
N GLN A 781 -14.76 4.15 -5.58
CA GLN A 781 -14.73 5.17 -4.53
C GLN A 781 -14.40 6.55 -5.09
N ILE A 782 -13.41 6.65 -5.97
CA ILE A 782 -13.07 7.90 -6.66
C ILE A 782 -14.26 8.39 -7.49
N ALA A 783 -14.89 7.51 -8.25
CA ALA A 783 -16.08 7.85 -9.02
C ALA A 783 -17.20 8.41 -8.13
N THR A 784 -17.47 7.76 -6.99
CA THR A 784 -18.48 8.22 -6.04
C THR A 784 -18.17 9.61 -5.50
N ILE A 785 -16.95 9.85 -5.03
CA ILE A 785 -16.54 11.15 -4.48
C ILE A 785 -16.66 12.25 -5.55
N LEU A 786 -16.19 11.97 -6.77
CA LEU A 786 -16.24 12.91 -7.87
C LEU A 786 -17.68 13.22 -8.33
N ILE A 787 -18.52 12.20 -8.48
CA ILE A 787 -19.93 12.37 -8.85
C ILE A 787 -20.67 13.21 -7.81
N LEU A 788 -20.53 12.86 -6.52
CA LEU A 788 -21.11 13.63 -5.44
C LEU A 788 -20.58 15.07 -5.42
N GLY A 789 -19.26 15.24 -5.54
CA GLY A 789 -18.64 16.55 -5.57
C GLY A 789 -19.12 17.42 -6.73
N LEU A 790 -19.17 16.89 -7.94
CA LEU A 790 -19.64 17.61 -9.12
C LEU A 790 -21.14 17.95 -9.01
N LEU A 791 -21.97 17.04 -8.52
CA LEU A 791 -23.39 17.30 -8.31
C LEU A 791 -23.62 18.37 -7.23
N ILE A 792 -22.95 18.26 -6.09
CA ILE A 792 -23.03 19.27 -5.01
C ILE A 792 -22.56 20.63 -5.53
N TYR A 793 -21.45 20.67 -6.26
CA TYR A 793 -20.91 21.89 -6.81
C TYR A 793 -21.86 22.56 -7.83
N ASN A 794 -22.44 21.77 -8.74
CA ASN A 794 -23.34 22.29 -9.77
C ASN A 794 -24.74 22.62 -9.28
N LEU A 795 -25.25 21.93 -8.25
CA LEU A 795 -26.61 22.15 -7.75
C LEU A 795 -26.69 23.21 -6.65
N PHE A 796 -25.62 23.37 -5.85
CA PHE A 796 -25.65 24.26 -4.69
C PHE A 796 -24.59 25.37 -4.77
N ILE A 797 -23.35 25.05 -5.10
CA ILE A 797 -22.25 26.03 -5.04
C ILE A 797 -22.37 27.05 -6.17
N LEU A 798 -22.40 26.59 -7.40
CA LEU A 798 -22.43 27.47 -8.57
C LEU A 798 -23.70 28.33 -8.67
N PRO A 799 -24.93 27.79 -8.45
CA PRO A 799 -26.14 28.59 -8.58
C PRO A 799 -26.53 29.39 -7.33
N LEU A 800 -25.97 29.02 -6.15
CA LEU A 800 -26.35 29.68 -4.89
C LEU A 800 -25.17 30.37 -4.21
N PHE A 801 -24.08 29.65 -3.88
CA PHE A 801 -22.96 30.19 -3.09
C PHE A 801 -22.17 31.25 -3.87
N ILE A 802 -21.72 30.93 -5.10
CA ILE A 802 -20.92 31.85 -5.91
C ILE A 802 -21.68 33.15 -6.20
N PRO A 803 -22.95 33.15 -6.64
CA PRO A 803 -23.70 34.39 -6.85
C PRO A 803 -23.93 35.20 -5.57
N ALA A 804 -24.15 34.53 -4.43
CA ALA A 804 -24.29 35.21 -3.14
C ALA A 804 -23.00 35.95 -2.77
N VAL A 805 -21.85 35.30 -2.88
CA VAL A 805 -20.55 35.92 -2.60
C VAL A 805 -20.27 37.08 -3.56
N VAL A 806 -20.54 36.90 -4.89
CA VAL A 806 -20.36 37.97 -5.90
C VAL A 806 -21.22 39.16 -5.57
N SER A 807 -22.48 38.96 -5.20
CA SER A 807 -23.39 40.06 -4.83
C SER A 807 -22.98 40.78 -3.54
N THR A 808 -22.55 40.05 -2.53
CA THR A 808 -22.07 40.63 -1.26
C THR A 808 -20.84 41.48 -1.44
N LEU A 809 -19.89 41.02 -2.24
CA LEU A 809 -18.63 41.72 -2.49
C LEU A 809 -18.78 42.90 -3.47
N GLY A 810 -19.78 42.89 -4.36
CA GLY A 810 -20.03 43.94 -5.33
C GLY A 810 -18.77 44.31 -6.14
N LYS A 811 -18.33 45.58 -6.07
CA LYS A 811 -17.11 46.05 -6.75
C LYS A 811 -15.84 45.44 -6.16
N GLY A 812 -15.84 44.93 -4.92
CA GLY A 812 -14.71 44.26 -4.28
C GLY A 812 -14.27 42.96 -4.99
N ASN A 813 -15.14 42.40 -5.84
CA ASN A 813 -14.79 41.21 -6.64
C ASN A 813 -13.50 41.36 -7.45
N TRP A 814 -13.15 42.58 -7.88
CA TRP A 814 -11.96 42.87 -8.71
C TRP A 814 -10.78 43.42 -7.90
N TRP A 815 -10.87 43.50 -6.59
CA TRP A 815 -9.75 44.01 -5.76
C TRP A 815 -8.46 43.19 -6.01
N PRO A 816 -7.26 43.83 -6.14
CA PRO A 816 -6.94 45.25 -5.99
C PRO A 816 -7.12 46.10 -7.28
N LEU A 817 -7.51 45.49 -8.38
CA LEU A 817 -7.68 46.16 -9.65
C LEU A 817 -9.12 46.67 -9.84
N LYS A 818 -9.34 47.52 -10.86
CA LYS A 818 -10.68 48.01 -11.20
C LYS A 818 -11.38 46.97 -12.10
N GLY A 819 -12.69 46.81 -11.94
CA GLY A 819 -13.53 45.98 -12.80
C GLY A 819 -13.51 46.36 -14.28
N PRO A 820 -14.13 45.53 -15.17
CA PRO A 820 -14.19 45.82 -16.60
C PRO A 820 -14.79 47.21 -16.86
N LYS A 821 -14.17 47.98 -17.78
CA LYS A 821 -14.70 49.28 -18.18
C LYS A 821 -16.06 49.10 -18.88
N LYS A 822 -17.07 49.86 -18.50
CA LYS A 822 -18.36 49.93 -19.20
C LYS A 822 -18.13 50.34 -20.64
N GLN A 823 -18.73 49.62 -21.59
CA GLN A 823 -18.81 50.08 -22.97
C GLN A 823 -19.80 51.24 -22.99
N GLN A 824 -19.31 52.43 -23.33
CA GLN A 824 -20.22 53.53 -23.70
C GLN A 824 -20.89 53.12 -25.01
N HIS A 825 -22.19 52.98 -25.00
CA HIS A 825 -22.96 52.90 -26.24
C HIS A 825 -22.66 54.12 -27.11
N LYS A 826 -21.89 53.87 -28.22
CA LYS A 826 -21.90 54.78 -29.34
C LYS A 826 -23.08 54.42 -30.23
#